data_9453d496a3cdc809f80fb3c7b7e99cab
#
_entry.id   9453d496a3cdc809f80fb3c7b7e99cab
#
_cell.length_a   1.000
_cell.length_b   1.000
_cell.length_c   1.000
_cell.angle_alpha   90.00
_cell.angle_beta   90.00
_cell.angle_gamma   90.00
#
_symmetry.space_group_name_H-M   'P 1'
#
loop_
_entity.id
_entity.type
_entity.pdbx_description
1 polymer ?
#
loop_
_entity_poly.entity_id
_entity_poly.type
_entity_poly.pdbx_seq_one_letter_code
_entity_poly.pdbx_strand_id
1 'polypeptide(L)'
;VTSPKPAPPQPIGRIPVLEVSPVVEGGRWPAKATPGEVVPVEATVFREGHDAVNATAVLFTPDRRLHSWAPMEDIAPGLDRFQGFLQPDATGDWSFRVEAWSDPYATWAHDATIKIHAGQDVELMLTEGALLFEQIITPRLQRRRTPEEAELLEQAARELANTARPAEARLAMATTHAVRDALRRIPLRKLVTPSATYPLRVDRRLAQTGAWYEIFPRSEGATRSHDGTWRSGTFATAARRLPAIADMGFDVVYLTPVHPIGTTFRKGRNNTLEAEAGDPGSPYAIGSPDGGHDAIHPDLGDEQDFKAFVDAARGNGLEVALDLALQCSPDHPWVTEHPEWFTVRADGSIAYAENPPKKYQDIYPLNFDNDPTGLSHEVLRIVRLWIDRGVTLFRVDNPHTKPLDFWEWLLAEVRATDPDVIFLSEAFTKPAMMQTLGRIGFHQSYTYFTWRNTGEEVTEYLAEVAGEQGAVMRPAFWPTTHDILPPYLQHGGVAGFAVRALLAATGSPTWGIYSGYELVENVPRPGVEEQIDNEKYEYRPRDWSQGDDIGIATLLRRLNEIRRDHPALQQLRNVTIHPTTNDQVIAYSRRVRAEHLPAAGRPGATQDDIVLMVVNLDPHHTQESTVLLDLEALGLRKPDDVEDQPFFTVHDELSGTSYPWGAHPYVRLDPQVQVGHVLKVVPA
;
A
#
# COMPACT_ATOMS: atom_id res chain seq x y z
N VAL A 1 13.90 24.74 35.91
CA VAL A 1 14.04 23.51 35.12
C VAL A 1 15.13 23.78 34.08
N THR A 2 16.35 23.30 34.35
CA THR A 2 17.47 23.40 33.41
C THR A 2 17.21 22.44 32.25
N SER A 3 17.02 22.94 31.05
CA SER A 3 16.95 22.13 29.84
C SER A 3 18.17 21.19 29.76
N PRO A 4 17.99 19.87 29.50
CA PRO A 4 19.12 18.98 29.33
C PRO A 4 20.01 19.50 28.21
N LYS A 5 21.33 19.52 28.44
CA LYS A 5 22.30 19.85 27.37
C LYS A 5 22.05 18.92 26.19
N PRO A 6 22.02 19.43 24.94
CA PRO A 6 21.91 18.59 23.77
C PRO A 6 23.05 17.55 23.80
N ALA A 7 22.71 16.29 23.50
CA ALA A 7 23.71 15.26 23.33
C ALA A 7 24.74 15.68 22.27
N PRO A 8 26.04 15.40 22.44
CA PRO A 8 27.01 15.74 21.43
C PRO A 8 26.65 15.02 20.11
N PRO A 9 26.85 15.69 18.95
CA PRO A 9 26.58 15.08 17.67
C PRO A 9 27.38 13.76 17.55
N GLN A 10 26.73 12.72 17.01
CA GLN A 10 27.43 11.45 16.75
C GLN A 10 28.52 11.70 15.71
N PRO A 11 29.70 11.05 15.86
CA PRO A 11 30.74 11.14 14.86
C PRO A 11 30.23 10.68 13.48
N ILE A 12 30.58 11.40 12.43
CA ILE A 12 30.17 11.10 11.06
C ILE A 12 30.67 9.74 10.55
N GLY A 13 31.64 9.14 11.24
CA GLY A 13 32.26 7.87 10.87
C GLY A 13 33.39 8.04 9.85
N ARG A 14 34.06 6.92 9.51
CA ARG A 14 35.19 6.92 8.56
C ARG A 14 34.74 7.13 7.12
N ILE A 15 33.58 6.55 6.76
CA ILE A 15 32.88 6.74 5.49
C ILE A 15 31.48 7.19 5.84
N PRO A 16 31.12 8.46 5.55
CA PRO A 16 29.80 9.00 5.87
C PRO A 16 28.66 8.21 5.23
N VAL A 17 27.60 7.99 5.99
CA VAL A 17 26.33 7.44 5.53
C VAL A 17 25.24 8.44 5.90
N LEU A 18 24.72 9.14 4.91
CA LEU A 18 23.75 10.21 5.10
C LEU A 18 22.44 9.87 4.37
N GLU A 19 21.40 10.61 4.70
CA GLU A 19 20.10 10.57 3.99
C GLU A 19 19.56 9.14 3.80
N VAL A 20 19.67 8.30 4.83
CA VAL A 20 19.14 6.93 4.80
C VAL A 20 17.63 6.98 4.70
N SER A 21 17.05 6.24 3.75
CA SER A 21 15.61 6.00 3.62
C SER A 21 15.31 4.50 3.48
N PRO A 22 14.10 4.04 3.88
CA PRO A 22 13.01 4.78 4.50
C PRO A 22 13.24 5.00 5.99
N VAL A 23 13.34 6.24 6.44
CA VAL A 23 13.51 6.61 7.86
C VAL A 23 12.46 7.64 8.25
N VAL A 24 11.61 7.30 9.19
CA VAL A 24 10.50 8.13 9.61
C VAL A 24 10.90 8.96 10.84
N GLU A 25 10.92 10.29 10.68
CA GLU A 25 11.27 11.25 11.76
C GLU A 25 12.54 10.85 12.53
N GLY A 26 13.60 10.58 11.80
CA GLY A 26 14.88 10.16 12.38
C GLY A 26 14.86 8.79 13.09
N GLY A 27 13.85 7.96 12.82
CA GLY A 27 13.66 6.65 13.45
C GLY A 27 12.77 6.67 14.69
N ARG A 28 12.04 7.77 14.93
CA ARG A 28 11.06 7.87 16.03
C ARG A 28 9.92 6.87 15.83
N TRP A 29 9.41 6.76 14.61
CA TRP A 29 8.42 5.75 14.23
C TRP A 29 9.02 4.77 13.21
N PRO A 30 8.55 3.53 13.20
CA PRO A 30 9.01 2.55 12.21
C PRO A 30 8.50 2.91 10.80
N ALA A 31 9.34 2.69 9.79
CA ALA A 31 8.86 2.53 8.44
C ALA A 31 8.02 1.25 8.35
N LYS A 32 7.08 1.18 7.39
CA LYS A 32 6.15 0.06 7.24
C LYS A 32 6.57 -0.89 6.14
N ALA A 33 6.35 -2.17 6.40
CA ALA A 33 6.48 -3.24 5.41
C ALA A 33 5.48 -4.37 5.70
N THR A 34 5.40 -5.34 4.78
CA THR A 34 4.70 -6.62 4.95
C THR A 34 5.61 -7.78 4.53
N PRO A 35 5.32 -9.03 4.94
CA PRO A 35 6.12 -10.18 4.52
C PRO A 35 6.15 -10.30 2.99
N GLY A 36 7.35 -10.43 2.42
CA GLY A 36 7.57 -10.52 0.98
C GLY A 36 7.55 -9.19 0.23
N GLU A 37 7.33 -8.07 0.92
CA GLU A 37 7.46 -6.74 0.30
C GLU A 37 8.92 -6.41 0.00
N VAL A 38 9.17 -5.87 -1.19
CA VAL A 38 10.47 -5.38 -1.62
C VAL A 38 10.63 -3.94 -1.16
N VAL A 39 11.39 -3.73 -0.09
CA VAL A 39 11.59 -2.41 0.52
C VAL A 39 12.85 -1.77 -0.05
N PRO A 40 12.74 -0.69 -0.84
CA PRO A 40 13.91 0.06 -1.30
C PRO A 40 14.56 0.76 -0.11
N VAL A 41 15.88 0.62 0.00
CA VAL A 41 16.72 1.31 0.98
C VAL A 41 17.74 2.13 0.23
N GLU A 42 17.80 3.42 0.52
CA GLU A 42 18.73 4.33 -0.13
C GLU A 42 19.62 5.03 0.91
N ALA A 43 20.78 5.48 0.45
CA ALA A 43 21.68 6.30 1.25
C ALA A 43 22.64 7.08 0.36
N THR A 44 23.13 8.23 0.85
CA THR A 44 24.26 8.95 0.29
C THR A 44 25.54 8.50 0.98
N VAL A 45 26.50 7.97 0.20
CA VAL A 45 27.75 7.38 0.72
C VAL A 45 28.94 7.90 -0.07
N PHE A 46 29.88 8.54 0.59
CA PHE A 46 31.08 9.11 -0.03
C PHE A 46 32.29 9.08 0.90
N ARG A 47 33.47 9.31 0.35
CA ARG A 47 34.71 9.50 1.12
C ARG A 47 35.64 10.48 0.45
N GLU A 48 36.68 10.89 1.17
CA GLU A 48 37.78 11.72 0.62
C GLU A 48 38.60 10.93 -0.41
N GLY A 49 39.21 11.66 -1.36
CA GLY A 49 40.10 11.11 -2.40
C GLY A 49 39.35 10.54 -3.59
N HIS A 50 39.96 9.56 -4.25
CA HIS A 50 39.41 8.94 -5.47
C HIS A 50 39.16 7.43 -5.33
N ASP A 51 39.36 6.89 -4.14
CA ASP A 51 39.09 5.47 -3.88
C ASP A 51 37.59 5.19 -3.98
N ALA A 52 37.27 4.06 -4.59
CA ALA A 52 35.88 3.61 -4.71
C ALA A 52 35.27 3.29 -3.34
N VAL A 53 34.02 3.70 -3.17
CA VAL A 53 33.17 3.31 -2.05
C VAL A 53 31.97 2.53 -2.54
N ASN A 54 31.39 1.78 -1.64
CA ASN A 54 30.18 1.03 -1.91
C ASN A 54 29.35 0.90 -0.63
N ALA A 55 28.12 0.42 -0.74
CA ALA A 55 27.20 0.30 0.38
C ALA A 55 26.50 -1.05 0.40
N THR A 56 26.00 -1.42 1.56
CA THR A 56 25.25 -2.66 1.78
C THR A 56 24.08 -2.35 2.71
N ALA A 57 22.86 -2.65 2.30
CA ALA A 57 21.70 -2.64 3.18
C ALA A 57 21.66 -3.93 3.99
N VAL A 58 21.39 -3.84 5.29
CA VAL A 58 21.41 -4.97 6.23
C VAL A 58 20.11 -5.02 7.00
N LEU A 59 19.46 -6.19 6.99
CA LEU A 59 18.17 -6.43 7.66
C LEU A 59 18.39 -7.33 8.90
N PHE A 60 17.73 -6.95 9.99
CA PHE A 60 17.73 -7.68 11.25
C PHE A 60 16.32 -8.12 11.63
N THR A 61 16.21 -9.35 12.10
CA THR A 61 14.97 -9.93 12.66
C THR A 61 14.51 -9.23 13.94
N PRO A 62 13.29 -9.45 14.42
CA PRO A 62 12.80 -8.90 15.69
C PRO A 62 13.67 -9.24 16.91
N ASP A 63 14.32 -10.40 16.91
CA ASP A 63 15.30 -10.82 17.95
C ASP A 63 16.74 -10.31 17.69
N ARG A 64 16.87 -9.32 16.78
CA ARG A 64 18.12 -8.61 16.45
C ARG A 64 19.22 -9.48 15.85
N ARG A 65 18.87 -10.60 15.23
CA ARG A 65 19.82 -11.40 14.45
C ARG A 65 19.91 -10.88 13.03
N LEU A 66 21.09 -11.03 12.43
CA LEU A 66 21.24 -10.78 11.00
C LEU A 66 20.35 -11.74 10.21
N HIS A 67 19.40 -11.19 9.46
CA HIS A 67 18.56 -11.94 8.54
C HIS A 67 19.19 -12.01 7.15
N SER A 68 19.35 -10.86 6.52
CA SER A 68 19.88 -10.73 5.17
C SER A 68 20.68 -9.44 4.99
N TRP A 69 21.41 -9.37 3.90
CA TRP A 69 22.03 -8.14 3.43
C TRP A 69 21.97 -8.11 1.92
N ALA A 70 21.85 -6.90 1.36
CA ALA A 70 21.79 -6.67 -0.07
C ALA A 70 22.88 -5.67 -0.48
N PRO A 71 23.63 -5.93 -1.56
CA PRO A 71 24.49 -4.92 -2.16
C PRO A 71 23.63 -3.76 -2.62
N MET A 72 24.17 -2.53 -2.51
CA MET A 72 23.52 -1.34 -3.03
C MET A 72 24.18 -0.92 -4.33
N GLU A 73 23.42 -0.36 -5.25
CA GLU A 73 23.88 0.13 -6.55
C GLU A 73 23.85 1.66 -6.57
N ASP A 74 24.81 2.27 -7.25
CA ASP A 74 24.78 3.71 -7.53
C ASP A 74 23.66 4.02 -8.54
N ILE A 75 22.61 4.70 -8.06
CA ILE A 75 21.42 5.04 -8.86
C ILE A 75 21.51 6.46 -9.45
N ALA A 76 22.53 7.24 -9.08
CA ALA A 76 22.73 8.60 -9.56
C ALA A 76 24.23 8.89 -9.67
N PRO A 77 24.90 8.43 -10.74
CA PRO A 77 26.34 8.62 -10.93
C PRO A 77 26.76 10.08 -10.77
N GLY A 78 27.72 10.31 -9.86
CA GLY A 78 28.18 11.66 -9.51
C GLY A 78 27.42 12.35 -8.37
N LEU A 79 26.38 11.73 -7.82
CA LEU A 79 25.65 12.21 -6.63
C LEU A 79 25.82 11.28 -5.41
N ASP A 80 26.65 10.26 -5.53
CA ASP A 80 26.97 9.31 -4.44
C ASP A 80 25.73 8.65 -3.81
N ARG A 81 24.64 8.49 -4.59
CA ARG A 81 23.37 7.95 -4.14
C ARG A 81 23.26 6.46 -4.46
N PHE A 82 23.11 5.66 -3.43
CA PHE A 82 23.04 4.19 -3.51
C PHE A 82 21.65 3.68 -3.13
N GLN A 83 21.20 2.62 -3.81
CA GLN A 83 19.95 1.92 -3.52
C GLN A 83 20.17 0.41 -3.43
N GLY A 84 19.53 -0.23 -2.47
CA GLY A 84 19.42 -1.68 -2.33
C GLY A 84 18.03 -2.09 -1.89
N PHE A 85 17.73 -3.39 -1.90
CA PHE A 85 16.39 -3.87 -1.60
C PHE A 85 16.44 -4.89 -0.45
N LEU A 86 15.62 -4.66 0.57
CA LEU A 86 15.44 -5.57 1.69
C LEU A 86 14.05 -6.21 1.62
N GLN A 87 13.95 -7.45 2.08
CA GLN A 87 12.71 -8.22 1.98
C GLN A 87 12.51 -9.02 3.27
N PRO A 88 11.68 -8.52 4.21
CA PRO A 88 11.32 -9.29 5.41
C PRO A 88 10.40 -10.44 5.03
N ASP A 89 10.48 -11.55 5.76
CA ASP A 89 9.72 -12.78 5.48
C ASP A 89 8.67 -13.12 6.54
N ALA A 90 8.63 -12.39 7.66
CA ALA A 90 7.69 -12.61 8.75
C ALA A 90 7.24 -11.28 9.37
N THR A 91 6.09 -11.30 10.05
CA THR A 91 5.58 -10.16 10.83
C THR A 91 6.45 -9.87 12.07
N GLY A 92 6.42 -8.61 12.53
CA GLY A 92 7.10 -8.20 13.77
C GLY A 92 7.87 -6.89 13.67
N ASP A 93 8.62 -6.59 14.73
CA ASP A 93 9.44 -5.38 14.84
C ASP A 93 10.87 -5.65 14.35
N TRP A 94 11.08 -5.48 13.08
CA TRP A 94 12.35 -5.60 12.39
C TRP A 94 13.17 -4.31 12.50
N SER A 95 14.42 -4.38 12.06
CA SER A 95 15.26 -3.20 11.92
C SER A 95 16.25 -3.35 10.78
N PHE A 96 16.74 -2.22 10.27
CA PHE A 96 17.72 -2.20 9.19
C PHE A 96 18.76 -1.10 9.41
N ARG A 97 19.88 -1.22 8.72
CA ARG A 97 20.91 -0.18 8.60
C ARG A 97 21.61 -0.26 7.26
N VAL A 98 22.33 0.80 6.92
CA VAL A 98 23.26 0.82 5.79
C VAL A 98 24.69 0.73 6.30
N GLU A 99 25.51 -0.09 5.68
CA GLU A 99 26.95 -0.20 5.94
C GLU A 99 27.72 0.31 4.72
N ALA A 100 28.37 1.47 4.86
CA ALA A 100 29.32 1.97 3.88
C ALA A 100 30.68 1.27 4.03
N TRP A 101 31.38 1.09 2.93
CA TRP A 101 32.70 0.46 2.95
C TRP A 101 33.57 0.88 1.76
N SER A 102 34.89 0.90 1.94
CA SER A 102 35.86 1.09 0.87
C SER A 102 35.93 -0.17 0.01
N ASP A 103 35.85 0.00 -1.31
CA ASP A 103 35.93 -1.09 -2.29
C ASP A 103 37.33 -1.15 -2.92
N PRO A 104 38.24 -1.95 -2.34
CA PRO A 104 39.61 -2.02 -2.85
C PRO A 104 39.69 -2.70 -4.22
N TYR A 105 38.73 -3.57 -4.57
CA TYR A 105 38.71 -4.18 -5.88
C TYR A 105 38.31 -3.16 -6.97
N ALA A 106 37.25 -2.41 -6.74
CA ALA A 106 36.81 -1.40 -7.69
C ALA A 106 37.89 -0.31 -7.91
N THR A 107 38.54 0.14 -6.82
CA THR A 107 39.65 1.08 -6.88
C THR A 107 40.81 0.50 -7.73
N TRP A 108 41.27 -0.70 -7.38
CA TRP A 108 42.33 -1.35 -8.14
C TRP A 108 41.99 -1.59 -9.60
N ALA A 109 40.80 -2.10 -9.90
CA ALA A 109 40.38 -2.43 -11.26
C ALA A 109 40.30 -1.18 -12.16
N HIS A 110 39.86 -0.04 -11.59
CA HIS A 110 39.86 1.25 -12.26
C HIS A 110 41.29 1.72 -12.59
N ASP A 111 42.16 1.79 -11.60
CA ASP A 111 43.52 2.27 -11.72
C ASP A 111 44.37 1.37 -12.63
N ALA A 112 44.25 0.04 -12.45
CA ALA A 112 44.96 -0.94 -13.25
C ALA A 112 44.56 -0.85 -14.74
N THR A 113 43.27 -0.65 -15.02
CA THR A 113 42.78 -0.49 -16.40
C THR A 113 43.43 0.73 -17.05
N ILE A 114 43.44 1.87 -16.41
CA ILE A 114 44.00 3.11 -16.95
C ILE A 114 45.54 3.01 -17.10
N LYS A 115 46.23 2.58 -16.05
CA LYS A 115 47.69 2.56 -16.01
C LYS A 115 48.29 1.52 -16.96
N ILE A 116 47.73 0.31 -17.02
CA ILE A 116 48.21 -0.77 -17.90
C ILE A 116 48.06 -0.36 -19.37
N HIS A 117 46.89 0.19 -19.76
CA HIS A 117 46.70 0.71 -21.12
C HIS A 117 47.66 1.87 -21.46
N ALA A 118 48.00 2.67 -20.48
CA ALA A 118 49.00 3.74 -20.65
C ALA A 118 50.47 3.27 -20.57
N GLY A 119 50.73 1.99 -20.31
CA GLY A 119 52.07 1.45 -20.13
C GLY A 119 52.75 1.90 -18.84
N GLN A 120 52.00 2.37 -17.86
CA GLN A 120 52.48 2.89 -16.56
C GLN A 120 52.31 1.85 -15.46
N ASP A 121 53.33 1.66 -14.64
CA ASP A 121 53.33 0.80 -13.44
C ASP A 121 52.77 -0.63 -13.70
N VAL A 122 52.91 -1.15 -14.92
CA VAL A 122 52.20 -2.32 -15.43
C VAL A 122 52.36 -3.54 -14.49
N GLU A 123 53.60 -3.96 -14.18
CA GLU A 123 53.84 -5.11 -13.33
C GLU A 123 53.49 -4.82 -11.85
N LEU A 124 53.59 -3.55 -11.43
CA LEU A 124 53.15 -3.17 -10.09
C LEU A 124 51.66 -3.34 -9.92
N MET A 125 50.84 -2.84 -10.87
CA MET A 125 49.38 -2.98 -10.85
C MET A 125 48.94 -4.44 -10.86
N LEU A 126 49.59 -5.30 -11.64
CA LEU A 126 49.27 -6.73 -11.69
C LEU A 126 49.67 -7.45 -10.39
N THR A 127 50.81 -7.07 -9.78
CA THR A 127 51.24 -7.58 -8.50
C THR A 127 50.28 -7.18 -7.37
N GLU A 128 49.90 -5.92 -7.31
CA GLU A 128 48.91 -5.42 -6.35
C GLU A 128 47.56 -6.15 -6.52
N GLY A 129 47.11 -6.38 -7.77
CA GLY A 129 45.94 -7.18 -8.05
C GLY A 129 46.04 -8.61 -7.53
N ALA A 130 47.17 -9.28 -7.76
CA ALA A 130 47.40 -10.64 -7.24
C ALA A 130 47.30 -10.68 -5.68
N LEU A 131 47.96 -9.75 -5.00
CA LEU A 131 47.91 -9.63 -3.53
C LEU A 131 46.50 -9.28 -3.04
N LEU A 132 45.74 -8.51 -3.80
CA LEU A 132 44.34 -8.21 -3.49
C LEU A 132 43.44 -9.46 -3.59
N PHE A 133 43.63 -10.25 -4.67
CA PHE A 133 42.92 -11.50 -4.83
C PHE A 133 43.27 -12.55 -3.76
N GLU A 134 44.50 -12.57 -3.24
CA GLU A 134 44.80 -13.38 -2.07
C GLU A 134 43.93 -13.06 -0.84
N GLN A 135 43.61 -11.78 -0.65
CA GLN A 135 42.67 -11.35 0.42
C GLN A 135 41.22 -11.73 0.12
N ILE A 136 40.84 -11.75 -1.17
CA ILE A 136 39.49 -12.11 -1.64
C ILE A 136 39.24 -13.61 -1.55
N ILE A 137 40.24 -14.47 -1.81
CA ILE A 137 40.12 -15.93 -1.79
C ILE A 137 40.38 -16.57 -0.42
N THR A 138 40.29 -15.78 0.64
CA THR A 138 40.44 -16.33 2.01
C THR A 138 39.36 -17.36 2.32
N PRO A 139 39.66 -18.41 3.13
CA PRO A 139 38.69 -19.45 3.48
C PRO A 139 37.38 -18.91 4.04
N ARG A 140 37.42 -17.77 4.76
CA ARG A 140 36.23 -17.12 5.30
C ARG A 140 35.26 -16.60 4.23
N LEU A 141 35.78 -15.99 3.17
CA LEU A 141 34.97 -15.47 2.08
C LEU A 141 34.56 -16.57 1.10
N GLN A 142 35.48 -17.49 0.81
CA GLN A 142 35.25 -18.64 -0.10
C GLN A 142 34.08 -19.53 0.35
N ARG A 143 33.93 -19.80 1.66
CA ARG A 143 32.82 -20.61 2.20
C ARG A 143 31.43 -20.03 1.94
N ARG A 144 31.34 -18.77 1.55
CA ARG A 144 30.11 -18.06 1.26
C ARG A 144 29.77 -17.99 -0.23
N ARG A 145 30.69 -18.49 -1.08
CA ARG A 145 30.58 -18.48 -2.55
C ARG A 145 30.13 -19.84 -3.07
N THR A 146 29.62 -19.87 -4.30
CA THR A 146 29.44 -21.15 -4.98
C THR A 146 30.81 -21.73 -5.36
N PRO A 147 30.91 -23.06 -5.62
CA PRO A 147 32.15 -23.67 -6.08
C PRO A 147 32.69 -23.03 -7.38
N GLU A 148 31.80 -22.67 -8.29
CA GLU A 148 32.12 -22.04 -9.58
C GLU A 148 32.72 -20.66 -9.38
N GLU A 149 32.16 -19.85 -8.49
CA GLU A 149 32.67 -18.51 -8.17
C GLU A 149 34.02 -18.59 -7.43
N ALA A 150 34.17 -19.55 -6.52
CA ALA A 150 35.43 -19.77 -5.84
C ALA A 150 36.55 -20.11 -6.82
N GLU A 151 36.30 -21.07 -7.74
CA GLU A 151 37.25 -21.47 -8.79
C GLU A 151 37.57 -20.30 -9.74
N LEU A 152 36.54 -19.53 -10.16
CA LEU A 152 36.71 -18.34 -11.02
C LEU A 152 37.66 -17.31 -10.40
N LEU A 153 37.51 -17.01 -9.11
CA LEU A 153 38.36 -16.05 -8.41
C LEU A 153 39.78 -16.57 -8.17
N GLU A 154 39.93 -17.86 -7.92
CA GLU A 154 41.24 -18.50 -7.85
C GLU A 154 41.95 -18.51 -9.21
N GLN A 155 41.22 -18.73 -10.31
CA GLN A 155 41.76 -18.62 -11.63
C GLN A 155 42.20 -17.18 -11.95
N ALA A 156 41.40 -16.18 -11.63
CA ALA A 156 41.78 -14.78 -11.79
C ALA A 156 43.06 -14.44 -11.03
N ALA A 157 43.21 -14.92 -9.78
CA ALA A 157 44.42 -14.74 -8.98
C ALA A 157 45.65 -15.38 -9.66
N ARG A 158 45.52 -16.62 -10.12
CA ARG A 158 46.60 -17.32 -10.87
C ARG A 158 47.02 -16.60 -12.12
N GLU A 159 46.03 -16.08 -12.91
CA GLU A 159 46.31 -15.36 -14.16
C GLU A 159 46.99 -14.00 -13.91
N LEU A 160 46.60 -13.27 -12.87
CA LEU A 160 47.28 -12.02 -12.49
C LEU A 160 48.78 -12.25 -12.19
N ALA A 161 49.12 -13.36 -11.56
CA ALA A 161 50.51 -13.72 -11.22
C ALA A 161 51.29 -14.33 -12.40
N ASN A 162 50.65 -14.67 -13.52
CA ASN A 162 51.26 -15.40 -14.66
C ASN A 162 52.04 -14.46 -15.59
N THR A 163 53.30 -14.24 -15.28
CA THR A 163 54.22 -13.37 -16.04
C THR A 163 54.50 -13.86 -17.52
N ALA A 164 54.14 -15.09 -17.86
CA ALA A 164 54.25 -15.58 -19.21
C ALA A 164 53.17 -15.08 -20.21
N ARG A 165 52.12 -14.42 -19.67
CA ARG A 165 51.03 -13.84 -20.45
C ARG A 165 51.14 -12.31 -20.57
N PRO A 166 50.63 -11.74 -21.69
CA PRO A 166 50.55 -10.29 -21.83
C PRO A 166 49.76 -9.62 -20.70
N ALA A 167 50.19 -8.45 -20.27
CA ALA A 167 49.59 -7.72 -19.16
C ALA A 167 48.09 -7.49 -19.31
N GLU A 168 47.65 -7.11 -20.52
CA GLU A 168 46.23 -6.87 -20.79
C GLU A 168 45.38 -8.15 -20.70
N ALA A 169 45.92 -9.30 -21.10
CA ALA A 169 45.24 -10.59 -20.98
C ALA A 169 45.11 -11.05 -19.50
N ARG A 170 46.12 -10.73 -18.67
CA ARG A 170 46.11 -10.97 -17.23
C ARG A 170 45.06 -10.09 -16.55
N LEU A 171 45.00 -8.79 -16.88
CA LEU A 171 44.00 -7.84 -16.38
C LEU A 171 42.59 -8.26 -16.81
N ALA A 172 42.38 -8.54 -18.10
CA ALA A 172 41.09 -8.88 -18.66
C ALA A 172 40.43 -10.06 -17.92
N MET A 173 41.19 -11.07 -17.49
CA MET A 173 40.68 -12.22 -16.75
C MET A 173 40.17 -11.83 -15.35
N ALA A 174 40.85 -10.90 -14.70
CA ALA A 174 40.51 -10.44 -13.36
C ALA A 174 39.38 -9.36 -13.35
N THR A 175 39.02 -8.85 -14.53
CA THR A 175 37.99 -7.80 -14.68
C THR A 175 36.79 -8.22 -15.53
N THR A 176 36.60 -9.55 -15.73
CA THR A 176 35.40 -10.10 -16.41
C THR A 176 34.12 -9.73 -15.66
N HIS A 177 33.00 -9.73 -16.39
CA HIS A 177 31.68 -9.54 -15.79
C HIS A 177 31.40 -10.55 -14.67
N ALA A 178 31.71 -11.83 -14.91
CA ALA A 178 31.53 -12.89 -13.93
C ALA A 178 32.33 -12.68 -12.61
N VAL A 179 33.58 -12.16 -12.72
CA VAL A 179 34.39 -11.80 -11.55
C VAL A 179 33.75 -10.63 -10.79
N ARG A 180 33.30 -9.59 -11.49
CA ARG A 180 32.61 -8.44 -10.87
C ARG A 180 31.35 -8.88 -10.15
N ASP A 181 30.52 -9.75 -10.76
CA ASP A 181 29.29 -10.24 -10.15
C ASP A 181 29.57 -11.08 -8.90
N ALA A 182 30.57 -11.97 -8.94
CA ALA A 182 31.00 -12.76 -7.79
C ALA A 182 31.47 -11.85 -6.63
N LEU A 183 32.20 -10.77 -6.95
CA LEU A 183 32.67 -9.81 -5.97
C LEU A 183 31.57 -8.86 -5.47
N ARG A 184 30.63 -8.49 -6.30
CA ARG A 184 29.46 -7.73 -5.90
C ARG A 184 28.61 -8.50 -4.89
N ARG A 185 28.39 -9.77 -5.13
CA ARG A 185 27.62 -10.65 -4.24
C ARG A 185 28.31 -10.87 -2.89
N ILE A 186 29.64 -11.10 -2.87
CA ILE A 186 30.43 -11.27 -1.65
C ILE A 186 31.72 -10.43 -1.76
N PRO A 187 31.65 -9.11 -1.44
CA PRO A 187 32.76 -8.21 -1.59
C PRO A 187 33.82 -8.36 -0.50
N LEU A 188 35.06 -7.96 -0.82
CA LEU A 188 36.06 -7.62 0.19
C LEU A 188 35.81 -6.21 0.69
N ARG A 189 35.26 -6.07 1.88
CA ARG A 189 34.91 -4.77 2.48
C ARG A 189 35.97 -4.31 3.46
N LYS A 190 36.47 -3.07 3.26
CA LYS A 190 37.38 -2.40 4.20
C LYS A 190 36.77 -1.15 4.79
N LEU A 191 37.19 -0.72 5.96
CA LEU A 191 36.75 0.50 6.64
C LEU A 191 35.21 0.57 6.81
N VAL A 192 34.57 -0.57 7.12
CA VAL A 192 33.11 -0.64 7.22
C VAL A 192 32.61 0.33 8.28
N THR A 193 31.71 1.23 7.86
CA THR A 193 31.08 2.23 8.71
C THR A 193 29.56 2.04 8.66
N PRO A 194 28.92 1.60 9.76
CA PRO A 194 27.48 1.46 9.82
C PRO A 194 26.79 2.81 10.07
N SER A 195 25.63 3.00 9.49
CA SER A 195 24.67 4.01 9.92
C SER A 195 24.07 3.69 11.29
N ALA A 196 23.19 4.55 11.82
CA ALA A 196 22.25 4.14 12.86
C ALA A 196 21.39 2.97 12.39
N THR A 197 20.84 2.22 13.34
CA THR A 197 19.86 1.17 13.05
C THR A 197 18.46 1.74 13.19
N TYR A 198 17.64 1.58 12.15
CA TYR A 198 16.30 2.15 12.05
C TYR A 198 15.22 1.10 12.17
N PRO A 199 14.09 1.42 12.79
CA PRO A 199 13.00 0.47 12.97
C PRO A 199 12.22 0.26 11.66
N LEU A 200 11.80 -0.99 11.43
CA LEU A 200 10.93 -1.41 10.34
C LEU A 200 9.81 -2.28 10.91
N ARG A 201 8.56 -1.82 10.82
CA ARG A 201 7.40 -2.58 11.25
C ARG A 201 6.89 -3.43 10.10
N VAL A 202 6.84 -4.73 10.31
CA VAL A 202 6.31 -5.69 9.34
C VAL A 202 4.95 -6.20 9.83
N ASP A 203 3.88 -5.67 9.24
CA ASP A 203 2.50 -6.07 9.53
C ASP A 203 2.09 -7.23 8.63
N ARG A 204 0.99 -7.93 8.96
CA ARG A 204 0.48 -9.01 8.10
C ARG A 204 0.12 -8.51 6.69
N ARG A 205 0.15 -9.40 5.69
CA ARG A 205 0.02 -9.05 4.26
C ARG A 205 -1.25 -8.25 3.94
N LEU A 206 -2.40 -8.56 4.56
CA LEU A 206 -3.65 -7.84 4.35
C LEU A 206 -3.57 -6.35 4.75
N ALA A 207 -2.62 -5.96 5.59
CA ALA A 207 -2.36 -4.55 5.90
C ALA A 207 -1.89 -3.73 4.69
N GLN A 208 -1.38 -4.39 3.63
CA GLN A 208 -0.98 -3.74 2.38
C GLN A 208 -1.79 -4.18 1.17
N THR A 209 -2.17 -5.45 1.10
CA THR A 209 -2.78 -6.04 -0.10
C THR A 209 -4.12 -6.63 0.24
N GLY A 210 -5.21 -6.05 -0.27
CA GLY A 210 -6.56 -6.56 -0.08
C GLY A 210 -7.60 -5.79 -0.89
N ALA A 211 -8.72 -6.46 -1.13
CA ALA A 211 -9.89 -5.89 -1.78
C ALA A 211 -11.06 -5.87 -0.79
N TRP A 212 -11.69 -4.70 -0.61
CA TRP A 212 -12.73 -4.46 0.37
C TRP A 212 -14.09 -4.24 -0.29
N TYR A 213 -15.13 -4.80 0.33
CA TYR A 213 -16.51 -4.61 -0.12
C TYR A 213 -17.36 -4.09 1.04
N GLU A 214 -17.86 -2.86 0.92
CA GLU A 214 -18.65 -2.19 1.94
C GLU A 214 -20.15 -2.51 1.78
N ILE A 215 -20.83 -2.87 2.88
CA ILE A 215 -22.29 -3.12 2.90
C ILE A 215 -22.97 -2.48 4.11
N PHE A 216 -24.26 -2.20 3.95
CA PHE A 216 -25.18 -1.93 5.03
C PHE A 216 -26.00 -3.20 5.34
N PRO A 217 -25.74 -3.93 6.43
CA PRO A 217 -26.42 -5.20 6.69
C PRO A 217 -27.94 -5.05 6.72
N ARG A 218 -28.43 -3.90 7.19
CA ARG A 218 -29.86 -3.61 7.26
C ARG A 218 -30.58 -3.51 5.91
N SER A 219 -29.87 -3.23 4.83
CA SER A 219 -30.43 -3.17 3.47
C SER A 219 -30.45 -4.54 2.80
N GLU A 220 -29.51 -5.42 3.15
CA GLU A 220 -29.42 -6.74 2.54
C GLU A 220 -30.57 -7.65 2.97
N GLY A 221 -31.53 -7.82 2.07
CA GLY A 221 -32.76 -8.54 2.31
C GLY A 221 -33.86 -7.74 3.03
N ALA A 222 -33.72 -6.42 3.09
CA ALA A 222 -34.82 -5.56 3.54
C ALA A 222 -36.03 -5.71 2.61
N THR A 223 -37.23 -5.64 3.17
CA THR A 223 -38.47 -5.76 2.42
C THR A 223 -39.46 -4.67 2.79
N ARG A 224 -40.33 -4.30 1.83
CA ARG A 224 -41.39 -3.35 2.06
C ARG A 224 -42.73 -4.02 1.88
N SER A 225 -43.59 -3.97 2.90
CA SER A 225 -44.95 -4.55 2.91
C SER A 225 -45.88 -3.73 2.01
N HIS A 226 -47.06 -4.30 1.69
CA HIS A 226 -48.05 -3.60 0.88
C HIS A 226 -48.58 -2.31 1.53
N ASP A 227 -48.57 -2.20 2.84
CA ASP A 227 -48.97 -1.02 3.61
C ASP A 227 -47.87 0.05 3.67
N GLY A 228 -46.70 -0.22 3.03
CA GLY A 228 -45.57 0.68 3.01
C GLY A 228 -44.56 0.53 4.14
N THR A 229 -44.82 -0.35 5.11
CA THR A 229 -43.97 -0.61 6.26
C THR A 229 -42.69 -1.34 5.84
N TRP A 230 -41.54 -0.83 6.26
CA TRP A 230 -40.24 -1.47 6.06
C TRP A 230 -39.95 -2.51 7.12
N ARG A 231 -39.34 -3.60 6.69
CA ARG A 231 -38.68 -4.60 7.54
C ARG A 231 -37.19 -4.60 7.19
N SER A 232 -36.34 -4.39 8.20
CA SER A 232 -34.89 -4.42 8.10
C SER A 232 -34.38 -5.77 7.58
N GLY A 233 -33.28 -5.74 6.84
CA GLY A 233 -32.40 -6.89 6.71
C GLY A 233 -31.76 -7.24 8.05
N THR A 234 -31.23 -8.45 8.16
CA THR A 234 -30.60 -9.03 9.34
C THR A 234 -29.21 -9.56 8.99
N PHE A 235 -28.39 -9.93 9.99
CA PHE A 235 -27.13 -10.64 9.72
C PHE A 235 -27.34 -11.92 8.92
N ALA A 236 -28.42 -12.65 9.19
CA ALA A 236 -28.76 -13.86 8.44
C ALA A 236 -29.10 -13.57 6.96
N THR A 237 -29.79 -12.46 6.67
CA THR A 237 -30.07 -12.09 5.27
C THR A 237 -28.83 -11.52 4.59
N ALA A 238 -28.02 -10.70 5.28
CA ALA A 238 -26.76 -10.16 4.77
C ALA A 238 -25.73 -11.27 4.47
N ALA A 239 -25.70 -12.34 5.27
CA ALA A 239 -24.83 -13.49 5.04
C ALA A 239 -25.07 -14.16 3.66
N ARG A 240 -26.29 -14.04 3.09
CA ARG A 240 -26.58 -14.57 1.76
C ARG A 240 -25.83 -13.86 0.63
N ARG A 241 -25.35 -12.63 0.86
CA ARG A 241 -24.56 -11.87 -0.10
C ARG A 241 -23.10 -12.31 -0.12
N LEU A 242 -22.56 -12.86 0.97
CA LEU A 242 -21.14 -13.19 1.14
C LEU A 242 -20.56 -14.09 0.02
N PRO A 243 -21.24 -15.15 -0.46
CA PRO A 243 -20.71 -15.95 -1.55
C PRO A 243 -20.46 -15.15 -2.83
N ALA A 244 -21.36 -14.22 -3.19
CA ALA A 244 -21.21 -13.39 -4.38
C ALA A 244 -20.08 -12.35 -4.23
N ILE A 245 -19.90 -11.79 -3.02
CA ILE A 245 -18.78 -10.90 -2.70
C ILE A 245 -17.45 -11.65 -2.84
N ALA A 246 -17.36 -12.86 -2.28
CA ALA A 246 -16.18 -13.71 -2.38
C ALA A 246 -15.89 -14.14 -3.84
N ASP A 247 -16.94 -14.44 -4.63
CA ASP A 247 -16.81 -14.79 -6.05
C ASP A 247 -16.27 -13.64 -6.91
N MET A 248 -16.60 -12.39 -6.57
CA MET A 248 -15.96 -11.22 -7.17
C MET A 248 -14.50 -11.02 -6.74
N GLY A 249 -13.98 -11.87 -5.85
CA GLY A 249 -12.58 -11.87 -5.44
C GLY A 249 -12.24 -10.85 -4.35
N PHE A 250 -13.19 -10.36 -3.57
CA PHE A 250 -12.90 -9.52 -2.41
C PHE A 250 -12.35 -10.34 -1.25
N ASP A 251 -11.60 -9.69 -0.36
CA ASP A 251 -10.93 -10.30 0.80
C ASP A 251 -11.62 -9.89 2.11
N VAL A 252 -12.26 -8.72 2.11
CA VAL A 252 -12.85 -8.10 3.31
C VAL A 252 -14.28 -7.66 3.02
N VAL A 253 -15.23 -8.06 3.87
CA VAL A 253 -16.56 -7.46 3.95
C VAL A 253 -16.55 -6.41 5.06
N TYR A 254 -16.79 -5.16 4.70
CA TYR A 254 -16.85 -4.05 5.63
C TYR A 254 -18.30 -3.69 5.95
N LEU A 255 -18.64 -3.77 7.23
CA LEU A 255 -19.95 -3.42 7.79
C LEU A 255 -19.95 -1.99 8.30
N THR A 256 -20.87 -1.15 7.82
CA THR A 256 -21.21 0.11 8.48
C THR A 256 -21.68 -0.15 9.91
N PRO A 257 -21.76 0.87 10.81
CA PRO A 257 -22.09 0.62 12.21
C PRO A 257 -23.32 -0.26 12.41
N VAL A 258 -23.19 -1.27 13.26
CA VAL A 258 -24.24 -2.29 13.53
C VAL A 258 -24.95 -2.05 14.87
N HIS A 259 -24.69 -0.91 15.48
CA HIS A 259 -25.16 -0.56 16.82
C HIS A 259 -26.58 -0.01 16.84
N PRO A 260 -27.26 0.02 18.00
CA PRO A 260 -28.54 0.70 18.15
C PRO A 260 -28.47 2.17 17.70
N ILE A 261 -29.54 2.67 17.11
CA ILE A 261 -29.61 4.01 16.50
C ILE A 261 -30.58 4.89 17.33
N GLY A 262 -30.16 6.12 17.64
CA GLY A 262 -30.98 7.08 18.36
C GLY A 262 -32.26 7.47 17.62
N THR A 263 -33.21 7.98 18.39
CA THR A 263 -34.51 8.50 17.88
C THR A 263 -34.58 10.02 17.94
N THR A 264 -33.90 10.64 18.91
CA THR A 264 -33.86 12.09 19.09
C THR A 264 -33.10 12.74 17.93
N PHE A 265 -33.73 13.70 17.26
CA PHE A 265 -33.21 14.36 16.06
C PHE A 265 -32.87 13.40 14.91
N ARG A 266 -33.48 12.21 14.88
CA ARG A 266 -33.27 11.21 13.83
C ARG A 266 -33.44 11.84 12.44
N LYS A 267 -32.50 11.56 11.57
CA LYS A 267 -32.56 11.98 10.17
C LYS A 267 -33.54 11.11 9.36
N GLY A 268 -34.29 11.76 8.53
CA GLY A 268 -35.14 11.10 7.53
C GLY A 268 -34.42 10.90 6.21
N ARG A 269 -35.19 10.43 5.22
CA ARG A 269 -34.71 10.12 3.87
C ARG A 269 -33.90 11.26 3.27
N ASN A 270 -32.87 10.91 2.54
CA ASN A 270 -31.99 11.89 1.90
C ASN A 270 -31.48 12.99 2.87
N ASN A 271 -31.25 12.62 4.15
CA ASN A 271 -30.75 13.52 5.19
C ASN A 271 -31.70 14.66 5.55
N THR A 272 -33.00 14.46 5.48
CA THR A 272 -33.97 15.44 5.98
C THR A 272 -33.88 15.59 7.50
N LEU A 273 -34.26 16.76 8.02
CA LEU A 273 -34.13 17.07 9.46
C LEU A 273 -35.14 16.34 10.33
N GLU A 274 -36.24 15.90 9.75
CA GLU A 274 -37.34 15.20 10.43
C GLU A 274 -37.52 13.83 9.77
N ALA A 275 -37.48 12.78 10.58
CA ALA A 275 -37.76 11.44 10.15
C ALA A 275 -39.25 11.16 10.10
N GLU A 276 -39.72 10.46 9.09
CA GLU A 276 -41.07 9.89 9.02
C GLU A 276 -41.16 8.57 9.80
N ALA A 277 -42.38 8.14 10.09
CA ALA A 277 -42.59 6.85 10.75
C ALA A 277 -42.05 5.72 9.87
N GLY A 278 -41.11 4.94 10.38
CA GLY A 278 -40.44 3.83 9.66
C GLY A 278 -39.11 4.20 9.00
N ASP A 279 -38.66 5.45 9.09
CA ASP A 279 -37.30 5.81 8.67
C ASP A 279 -36.25 5.21 9.64
N PRO A 280 -35.23 4.51 9.13
CA PRO A 280 -34.27 3.80 10.00
C PRO A 280 -33.29 4.75 10.70
N GLY A 281 -33.14 5.99 10.25
CA GLY A 281 -32.12 6.92 10.73
C GLY A 281 -30.70 6.56 10.27
N SER A 282 -29.73 7.36 10.69
CA SER A 282 -28.32 7.11 10.37
C SER A 282 -27.69 6.09 11.33
N PRO A 283 -27.02 5.04 10.86
CA PRO A 283 -26.29 4.12 11.73
C PRO A 283 -25.11 4.78 12.45
N TYR A 284 -24.69 5.96 12.00
CA TYR A 284 -23.66 6.78 12.65
C TYR A 284 -24.17 7.59 13.86
N ALA A 285 -25.48 7.68 14.05
CA ALA A 285 -26.11 8.19 15.26
C ALA A 285 -26.25 7.07 16.31
N ILE A 286 -25.09 6.61 16.83
CA ILE A 286 -24.98 5.41 17.65
C ILE A 286 -25.56 5.64 19.04
N GLY A 287 -26.36 4.70 19.48
CA GLY A 287 -26.89 4.58 20.84
C GLY A 287 -28.38 4.86 20.96
N SER A 288 -29.04 4.03 21.75
CA SER A 288 -30.43 4.12 22.14
C SER A 288 -30.59 3.48 23.54
N PRO A 289 -31.79 3.43 24.13
CA PRO A 289 -32.00 2.64 25.34
C PRO A 289 -31.62 1.15 25.22
N ASP A 290 -31.49 0.63 23.99
CA ASP A 290 -31.06 -0.76 23.74
C ASP A 290 -29.53 -0.93 23.84
N GLY A 291 -28.76 0.13 24.03
CA GLY A 291 -27.31 0.10 24.22
C GLY A 291 -26.53 1.06 23.32
N GLY A 292 -25.20 1.00 23.39
CA GLY A 292 -24.25 1.84 22.69
C GLY A 292 -23.34 1.08 21.74
N HIS A 293 -22.06 1.46 21.72
CA HIS A 293 -21.03 0.90 20.82
C HIS A 293 -20.69 -0.58 21.06
N ASP A 294 -21.11 -1.15 22.17
CA ASP A 294 -20.92 -2.56 22.52
C ASP A 294 -22.17 -3.42 22.28
N ALA A 295 -23.28 -2.81 21.86
CA ALA A 295 -24.53 -3.48 21.56
C ALA A 295 -24.78 -3.62 20.06
N ILE A 296 -25.62 -4.57 19.72
CA ILE A 296 -26.11 -4.85 18.34
C ILE A 296 -27.51 -4.26 18.21
N HIS A 297 -27.81 -3.64 17.06
CA HIS A 297 -29.14 -3.14 16.74
C HIS A 297 -30.15 -4.31 16.72
N PRO A 298 -31.27 -4.22 17.48
CA PRO A 298 -32.21 -5.36 17.61
C PRO A 298 -32.77 -5.89 16.29
N ASP A 299 -32.93 -5.03 15.29
CA ASP A 299 -33.42 -5.43 13.97
C ASP A 299 -32.40 -6.27 13.16
N LEU A 300 -31.11 -6.20 13.49
CA LEU A 300 -30.07 -6.99 12.82
C LEU A 300 -29.96 -8.41 13.37
N GLY A 301 -30.40 -8.63 14.61
CA GLY A 301 -30.27 -9.88 15.35
C GLY A 301 -29.54 -9.70 16.67
N ASP A 302 -29.00 -10.78 17.19
CA ASP A 302 -28.27 -10.83 18.45
C ASP A 302 -26.78 -11.20 18.25
N GLU A 303 -26.07 -11.45 19.35
CA GLU A 303 -24.66 -11.84 19.33
C GLU A 303 -24.42 -13.19 18.62
N GLN A 304 -25.37 -14.13 18.71
CA GLN A 304 -25.24 -15.41 18.01
C GLN A 304 -25.43 -15.24 16.51
N ASP A 305 -26.34 -14.35 16.09
CA ASP A 305 -26.55 -14.00 14.68
C ASP A 305 -25.30 -13.30 14.09
N PHE A 306 -24.69 -12.38 14.86
CA PHE A 306 -23.44 -11.74 14.45
C PHE A 306 -22.29 -12.75 14.32
N LYS A 307 -22.16 -13.64 15.31
CA LYS A 307 -21.16 -14.72 15.25
C LYS A 307 -21.39 -15.63 14.04
N ALA A 308 -22.63 -15.99 13.75
CA ALA A 308 -22.97 -16.80 12.58
C ALA A 308 -22.60 -16.07 11.26
N PHE A 309 -22.78 -14.75 11.20
CA PHE A 309 -22.34 -13.92 10.07
C PHE A 309 -20.81 -13.96 9.91
N VAL A 310 -20.05 -13.75 10.99
CA VAL A 310 -18.59 -13.81 10.98
C VAL A 310 -18.09 -15.19 10.55
N ASP A 311 -18.71 -16.27 11.07
CA ASP A 311 -18.34 -17.63 10.71
C ASP A 311 -18.67 -17.91 9.22
N ALA A 312 -19.79 -17.38 8.70
CA ALA A 312 -20.16 -17.47 7.28
C ALA A 312 -19.18 -16.67 6.39
N ALA A 313 -18.75 -15.46 6.80
CA ALA A 313 -17.74 -14.68 6.10
C ALA A 313 -16.43 -15.47 6.00
N ARG A 314 -15.95 -15.98 7.12
CA ARG A 314 -14.74 -16.81 7.18
C ARG A 314 -14.86 -18.08 6.33
N GLY A 315 -16.04 -18.72 6.32
CA GLY A 315 -16.32 -19.89 5.48
C GLY A 315 -16.24 -19.59 3.98
N ASN A 316 -16.43 -18.35 3.57
CA ASN A 316 -16.26 -17.86 2.20
C ASN A 316 -14.86 -17.24 1.94
N GLY A 317 -13.93 -17.31 2.88
CA GLY A 317 -12.60 -16.73 2.74
C GLY A 317 -12.55 -15.21 2.93
N LEU A 318 -13.60 -14.61 3.52
CA LEU A 318 -13.70 -13.18 3.80
C LEU A 318 -13.36 -12.90 5.28
N GLU A 319 -12.68 -11.79 5.53
CA GLU A 319 -12.55 -11.22 6.87
C GLU A 319 -13.60 -10.12 7.09
N VAL A 320 -14.00 -9.92 8.34
CA VAL A 320 -15.01 -8.91 8.69
C VAL A 320 -14.32 -7.66 9.20
N ALA A 321 -14.61 -6.53 8.57
CA ALA A 321 -14.31 -5.20 9.05
C ALA A 321 -15.55 -4.55 9.65
N LEU A 322 -15.39 -3.85 10.80
CA LEU A 322 -16.45 -3.09 11.44
C LEU A 322 -16.10 -1.61 11.46
N ASP A 323 -17.10 -0.75 11.27
CA ASP A 323 -16.94 0.68 11.42
C ASP A 323 -16.79 1.05 12.90
N LEU A 324 -15.72 1.78 13.23
CA LEU A 324 -15.48 2.37 14.55
C LEU A 324 -15.73 3.87 14.47
N ALA A 325 -16.98 4.28 14.75
CA ALA A 325 -17.41 5.65 14.75
C ALA A 325 -17.57 6.16 16.20
N LEU A 326 -16.58 6.88 16.70
CA LEU A 326 -16.53 7.38 18.10
C LEU A 326 -17.35 8.66 18.22
N GLN A 327 -18.67 8.49 18.24
CA GLN A 327 -19.67 9.56 18.38
C GLN A 327 -21.00 8.94 18.85
N CYS A 328 -21.85 9.72 19.48
CA CYS A 328 -23.07 9.25 20.13
C CYS A 328 -24.30 9.95 19.58
N SER A 329 -25.44 9.25 19.54
CA SER A 329 -26.74 9.91 19.45
C SER A 329 -27.06 10.63 20.76
N PRO A 330 -28.04 11.56 20.77
CA PRO A 330 -28.53 12.14 22.02
C PRO A 330 -29.12 11.11 23.02
N ASP A 331 -29.52 9.94 22.52
CA ASP A 331 -30.14 8.85 23.31
C ASP A 331 -29.13 7.79 23.81
N HIS A 332 -27.85 7.99 23.55
CA HIS A 332 -26.80 7.06 23.97
C HIS A 332 -26.72 6.98 25.51
N PRO A 333 -26.57 5.80 26.14
CA PRO A 333 -26.43 5.66 27.58
C PRO A 333 -25.39 6.57 28.20
N TRP A 334 -24.26 6.78 27.54
CA TRP A 334 -23.19 7.66 28.04
C TRP A 334 -23.61 9.12 28.23
N VAL A 335 -24.63 9.60 27.52
CA VAL A 335 -25.12 10.98 27.71
C VAL A 335 -25.60 11.22 29.14
N THR A 336 -26.13 10.18 29.79
CA THR A 336 -26.60 10.22 31.18
C THR A 336 -25.60 9.65 32.19
N GLU A 337 -24.86 8.60 31.79
CA GLU A 337 -23.94 7.89 32.66
C GLU A 337 -22.56 8.58 32.77
N HIS A 338 -22.12 9.21 31.69
CA HIS A 338 -20.83 9.87 31.52
C HIS A 338 -20.97 11.24 30.85
N PRO A 339 -21.72 12.19 31.46
CA PRO A 339 -21.93 13.53 30.89
C PRO A 339 -20.61 14.30 30.67
N GLU A 340 -19.55 13.94 31.42
CA GLU A 340 -18.20 14.49 31.27
C GLU A 340 -17.57 14.19 29.92
N TRP A 341 -18.02 13.16 29.21
CA TRP A 341 -17.49 12.80 27.87
C TRP A 341 -18.07 13.65 26.73
N PHE A 342 -18.86 14.68 27.09
CA PHE A 342 -19.48 15.57 26.09
C PHE A 342 -19.15 17.03 26.37
N THR A 343 -19.19 17.85 25.33
CA THR A 343 -19.00 19.30 25.46
C THR A 343 -20.30 19.98 25.72
N VAL A 344 -20.42 20.67 26.85
CA VAL A 344 -21.61 21.47 27.22
C VAL A 344 -21.40 22.90 26.77
N ARG A 345 -22.41 23.46 26.07
CA ARG A 345 -22.46 24.84 25.60
C ARG A 345 -22.87 25.80 26.75
N ALA A 346 -22.72 27.09 26.47
CA ALA A 346 -23.07 28.12 27.45
C ALA A 346 -24.56 28.17 27.86
N ASP A 347 -25.45 27.64 27.03
CA ASP A 347 -26.88 27.51 27.29
C ASP A 347 -27.26 26.20 28.00
N GLY A 348 -26.28 25.37 28.33
CA GLY A 348 -26.47 24.07 28.97
C GLY A 348 -26.78 22.92 28.01
N SER A 349 -26.90 23.17 26.71
CA SER A 349 -27.07 22.10 25.71
C SER A 349 -25.74 21.37 25.41
N ILE A 350 -25.81 20.10 24.99
CA ILE A 350 -24.64 19.37 24.50
C ILE A 350 -24.37 19.81 23.07
N ALA A 351 -23.09 20.00 22.72
CA ALA A 351 -22.67 20.35 21.39
C ALA A 351 -22.89 19.14 20.44
N TYR A 352 -23.60 19.37 19.35
CA TYR A 352 -23.73 18.39 18.27
C TYR A 352 -22.58 18.53 17.25
N ALA A 353 -22.37 17.50 16.44
CA ALA A 353 -21.34 17.52 15.40
C ALA A 353 -21.67 18.56 14.33
N GLU A 354 -20.71 19.41 13.98
CA GLU A 354 -20.87 20.40 12.91
C GLU A 354 -19.53 20.67 12.21
N ASN A 355 -19.66 20.98 10.93
CA ASN A 355 -18.61 21.58 10.09
C ASN A 355 -19.28 22.69 9.31
N PRO A 356 -19.38 23.90 9.86
CA PRO A 356 -20.24 24.97 9.34
C PRO A 356 -20.02 25.22 7.82
N PRO A 357 -21.12 25.31 7.04
CA PRO A 357 -22.52 25.37 7.47
C PRO A 357 -23.20 23.99 7.71
N LYS A 358 -22.50 22.86 7.51
CA LYS A 358 -23.07 21.51 7.73
C LYS A 358 -23.29 21.25 9.22
N LYS A 359 -24.43 20.64 9.57
CA LYS A 359 -24.85 20.31 10.94
C LYS A 359 -25.39 18.89 11.00
N TYR A 360 -24.99 18.16 12.05
CA TYR A 360 -25.38 16.76 12.31
C TYR A 360 -26.01 16.70 13.71
N GLN A 361 -27.29 17.16 13.82
CA GLN A 361 -27.95 17.32 15.10
C GLN A 361 -28.22 16.01 15.85
N ASP A 362 -28.23 14.92 15.12
CA ASP A 362 -28.37 13.53 15.60
C ASP A 362 -27.08 12.93 16.17
N ILE A 363 -25.97 13.68 16.18
CA ILE A 363 -24.65 13.20 16.58
C ILE A 363 -24.00 14.16 17.60
N TYR A 364 -23.61 13.63 18.76
CA TYR A 364 -22.80 14.28 19.76
C TYR A 364 -21.35 13.76 19.68
N PRO A 365 -20.36 14.61 19.37
CA PRO A 365 -18.94 14.25 19.41
C PRO A 365 -18.49 13.96 20.85
N LEU A 366 -17.58 13.00 21.01
CA LEU A 366 -16.93 12.72 22.28
C LEU A 366 -15.84 13.76 22.59
N ASN A 367 -15.77 14.19 23.85
CA ASN A 367 -14.77 15.11 24.38
C ASN A 367 -13.73 14.31 25.19
N PHE A 368 -12.53 14.19 24.64
CA PHE A 368 -11.42 13.48 25.27
C PHE A 368 -10.66 14.32 26.31
N ASP A 369 -10.92 15.65 26.41
CA ASP A 369 -10.16 16.54 27.29
C ASP A 369 -10.63 16.47 28.75
N ASN A 370 -11.90 16.14 29.00
CA ASN A 370 -12.47 16.13 30.32
C ASN A 370 -12.11 14.88 31.14
N ASP A 371 -12.14 13.72 30.51
CA ASP A 371 -11.72 12.43 31.08
C ASP A 371 -10.98 11.57 30.04
N PRO A 372 -9.75 11.95 29.70
CA PRO A 372 -9.00 11.22 28.66
C PRO A 372 -8.73 9.76 29.04
N THR A 373 -8.55 9.47 30.32
CA THR A 373 -8.24 8.12 30.79
C THR A 373 -9.46 7.21 30.76
N GLY A 374 -10.58 7.64 31.37
CA GLY A 374 -11.80 6.84 31.41
C GLY A 374 -12.33 6.53 30.01
N LEU A 375 -12.46 7.57 29.17
CA LEU A 375 -12.95 7.41 27.81
C LEU A 375 -12.03 6.52 26.96
N SER A 376 -10.70 6.70 27.06
CA SER A 376 -9.74 5.87 26.31
C SER A 376 -9.83 4.39 26.67
N HIS A 377 -9.92 4.07 27.97
CA HIS A 377 -10.04 2.68 28.40
C HIS A 377 -11.38 2.06 28.01
N GLU A 378 -12.46 2.84 28.01
CA GLU A 378 -13.75 2.35 27.54
C GLU A 378 -13.72 2.05 26.03
N VAL A 379 -13.13 2.91 25.21
CA VAL A 379 -12.96 2.62 23.79
C VAL A 379 -12.10 1.37 23.55
N LEU A 380 -11.01 1.20 24.34
CA LEU A 380 -10.19 -0.01 24.26
C LEU A 380 -11.00 -1.27 24.63
N ARG A 381 -11.86 -1.19 25.67
CA ARG A 381 -12.78 -2.29 26.05
C ARG A 381 -13.70 -2.66 24.89
N ILE A 382 -14.29 -1.66 24.23
CA ILE A 382 -15.19 -1.85 23.08
C ILE A 382 -14.46 -2.50 21.91
N VAL A 383 -13.27 -2.01 21.54
CA VAL A 383 -12.47 -2.59 20.46
C VAL A 383 -12.14 -4.05 20.76
N ARG A 384 -11.70 -4.38 21.98
CA ARG A 384 -11.42 -5.76 22.41
C ARG A 384 -12.66 -6.65 22.37
N LEU A 385 -13.82 -6.13 22.79
CA LEU A 385 -15.10 -6.86 22.70
C LEU A 385 -15.42 -7.27 21.28
N TRP A 386 -15.23 -6.38 20.31
CA TRP A 386 -15.49 -6.71 18.89
C TRP A 386 -14.42 -7.64 18.31
N ILE A 387 -13.17 -7.55 18.76
CA ILE A 387 -12.12 -8.53 18.42
C ILE A 387 -12.51 -9.92 18.94
N ASP A 388 -12.97 -10.04 20.18
CA ASP A 388 -13.43 -11.30 20.78
C ASP A 388 -14.63 -11.89 20.03
N ARG A 389 -15.47 -11.03 19.43
CA ARG A 389 -16.59 -11.43 18.55
C ARG A 389 -16.14 -11.79 17.12
N GLY A 390 -14.85 -11.69 16.81
CA GLY A 390 -14.23 -12.12 15.55
C GLY A 390 -14.00 -11.04 14.50
N VAL A 391 -14.13 -9.75 14.86
CA VAL A 391 -13.73 -8.63 14.01
C VAL A 391 -12.21 -8.54 13.96
N THR A 392 -11.63 -8.54 12.77
CA THR A 392 -10.18 -8.50 12.56
C THR A 392 -9.70 -7.20 11.90
N LEU A 393 -10.63 -6.36 11.47
CA LEU A 393 -10.34 -5.06 10.86
C LEU A 393 -11.32 -4.00 11.37
N PHE A 394 -10.84 -2.77 11.51
CA PHE A 394 -11.67 -1.61 11.82
C PHE A 394 -11.47 -0.52 10.78
N ARG A 395 -12.56 -0.06 10.16
CA ARG A 395 -12.57 1.21 9.45
C ARG A 395 -12.93 2.28 10.47
N VAL A 396 -12.08 3.25 10.64
CA VAL A 396 -12.25 4.28 11.68
C VAL A 396 -12.80 5.55 11.06
N ASP A 397 -14.00 5.92 11.48
CA ASP A 397 -14.71 7.10 11.03
C ASP A 397 -14.06 8.39 11.57
N ASN A 398 -13.66 9.29 10.67
CA ASN A 398 -13.09 10.60 10.99
C ASN A 398 -12.08 10.61 12.15
N PRO A 399 -11.00 9.80 12.15
CA PRO A 399 -10.04 9.75 13.26
C PRO A 399 -9.31 11.09 13.48
N HIS A 400 -9.23 11.93 12.44
CA HIS A 400 -8.62 13.26 12.53
C HIS A 400 -9.40 14.27 13.43
N THR A 401 -10.59 13.90 13.87
CA THR A 401 -11.41 14.69 14.80
C THR A 401 -11.21 14.29 16.28
N LYS A 402 -10.32 13.34 16.56
CA LYS A 402 -9.97 12.86 17.90
C LYS A 402 -8.47 13.08 18.14
N PRO A 403 -8.02 13.12 19.44
CA PRO A 403 -6.62 13.36 19.77
C PRO A 403 -5.67 12.30 19.18
N LEU A 404 -4.50 12.75 18.66
CA LEU A 404 -3.51 11.86 18.07
C LEU A 404 -2.83 10.96 19.10
N ASP A 405 -2.60 11.45 20.32
CA ASP A 405 -2.03 10.69 21.44
C ASP A 405 -2.96 9.57 21.90
N PHE A 406 -4.27 9.81 21.89
CA PHE A 406 -5.27 8.76 22.11
C PHE A 406 -5.12 7.63 21.07
N TRP A 407 -5.03 7.96 19.77
CA TRP A 407 -4.86 6.95 18.73
C TRP A 407 -3.52 6.22 18.83
N GLU A 408 -2.42 6.95 19.09
CA GLU A 408 -1.09 6.34 19.27
C GLU A 408 -1.12 5.30 20.39
N TRP A 409 -1.74 5.64 21.53
CA TRP A 409 -1.92 4.75 22.67
C TRP A 409 -2.85 3.56 22.34
N LEU A 410 -4.06 3.80 21.80
CA LEU A 410 -5.03 2.74 21.50
C LEU A 410 -4.46 1.70 20.53
N LEU A 411 -3.85 2.16 19.44
CA LEU A 411 -3.27 1.29 18.44
C LEU A 411 -2.09 0.46 18.98
N ALA A 412 -1.31 1.04 19.91
CA ALA A 412 -0.23 0.32 20.58
C ALA A 412 -0.77 -0.74 21.55
N GLU A 413 -1.82 -0.44 22.34
CA GLU A 413 -2.46 -1.37 23.27
C GLU A 413 -3.10 -2.57 22.54
N VAL A 414 -3.82 -2.30 21.44
CA VAL A 414 -4.40 -3.39 20.64
C VAL A 414 -3.31 -4.25 20.03
N ARG A 415 -2.28 -3.64 19.44
CA ARG A 415 -1.18 -4.39 18.82
C ARG A 415 -0.43 -5.29 19.80
N ALA A 416 -0.31 -4.87 21.05
CA ALA A 416 0.40 -5.65 22.08
C ALA A 416 -0.28 -7.02 22.36
N THR A 417 -1.60 -7.11 22.18
CA THR A 417 -2.39 -8.33 22.41
C THR A 417 -2.86 -8.99 21.12
N ASP A 418 -3.19 -8.18 20.11
CA ASP A 418 -3.85 -8.59 18.87
C ASP A 418 -3.12 -8.00 17.63
N PRO A 419 -1.86 -8.41 17.37
CA PRO A 419 -1.01 -7.80 16.35
C PRO A 419 -1.52 -7.95 14.91
N ASP A 420 -2.47 -8.85 14.68
CA ASP A 420 -3.07 -9.11 13.37
C ASP A 420 -4.29 -8.22 13.07
N VAL A 421 -4.75 -7.41 14.05
CA VAL A 421 -5.87 -6.48 13.84
C VAL A 421 -5.40 -5.27 13.02
N ILE A 422 -6.19 -4.92 12.00
CA ILE A 422 -5.89 -3.83 11.06
C ILE A 422 -6.83 -2.66 11.31
N PHE A 423 -6.28 -1.43 11.28
CA PHE A 423 -7.04 -0.20 11.33
C PHE A 423 -6.85 0.60 10.04
N LEU A 424 -7.97 0.89 9.37
CA LEU A 424 -8.07 1.74 8.18
C LEU A 424 -8.62 3.10 8.59
N SER A 425 -7.87 4.17 8.41
CA SER A 425 -8.32 5.53 8.73
C SER A 425 -9.13 6.15 7.59
N GLU A 426 -10.31 6.64 7.91
CA GLU A 426 -11.07 7.51 7.01
C GLU A 426 -10.79 8.97 7.39
N ALA A 427 -9.81 9.56 6.71
CA ALA A 427 -9.29 10.87 7.06
C ALA A 427 -9.04 11.73 5.82
N PHE A 428 -10.10 12.30 5.25
CA PHE A 428 -9.99 13.28 4.17
C PHE A 428 -9.61 14.65 4.74
N THR A 429 -8.34 14.82 5.03
CA THR A 429 -7.79 16.00 5.72
C THR A 429 -6.44 16.41 5.14
N LYS A 430 -5.79 17.42 5.71
CA LYS A 430 -4.49 17.91 5.25
C LYS A 430 -3.41 16.82 5.32
N PRO A 431 -2.43 16.81 4.40
CA PRO A 431 -1.39 15.77 4.33
C PRO A 431 -0.67 15.52 5.66
N ALA A 432 -0.35 16.57 6.41
CA ALA A 432 0.30 16.43 7.71
C ALA A 432 -0.49 15.56 8.69
N MET A 433 -1.81 15.71 8.77
CA MET A 433 -2.68 14.92 9.63
C MET A 433 -2.79 13.48 9.12
N MET A 434 -3.05 13.29 7.81
CA MET A 434 -3.16 11.95 7.20
C MET A 434 -1.89 11.13 7.43
N GLN A 435 -0.71 11.72 7.15
CA GLN A 435 0.57 11.05 7.34
C GLN A 435 0.86 10.78 8.81
N THR A 436 0.47 11.70 9.73
CA THR A 436 0.68 11.48 11.15
C THR A 436 -0.17 10.32 11.67
N LEU A 437 -1.41 10.17 11.24
CA LEU A 437 -2.22 8.99 11.55
C LEU A 437 -1.51 7.70 11.10
N GLY A 438 -0.91 7.70 9.91
CA GLY A 438 -0.08 6.59 9.45
C GLY A 438 1.14 6.35 10.37
N ARG A 439 1.90 7.41 10.74
CA ARG A 439 3.09 7.29 11.61
C ARG A 439 2.76 6.69 12.96
N ILE A 440 1.68 7.13 13.60
CA ILE A 440 1.30 6.69 14.96
C ILE A 440 0.68 5.30 15.01
N GLY A 441 0.37 4.66 13.86
CA GLY A 441 0.03 3.24 13.89
C GLY A 441 -1.13 2.79 13.02
N PHE A 442 -1.91 3.67 12.38
CA PHE A 442 -2.91 3.24 11.41
C PHE A 442 -2.24 2.45 10.28
N HIS A 443 -2.83 1.31 9.92
CA HIS A 443 -2.25 0.40 8.93
C HIS A 443 -2.50 0.88 7.51
N GLN A 444 -3.70 1.40 7.24
CA GLN A 444 -4.17 1.85 5.93
C GLN A 444 -4.88 3.19 6.07
N SER A 445 -5.00 3.93 4.96
CA SER A 445 -5.75 5.18 4.91
C SER A 445 -6.55 5.30 3.62
N TYR A 446 -7.80 5.79 3.72
CA TYR A 446 -8.46 6.38 2.57
C TYR A 446 -7.61 7.50 2.00
N THR A 447 -7.81 7.82 0.73
CA THR A 447 -6.94 8.71 -0.01
C THR A 447 -7.73 9.67 -0.90
N TYR A 448 -7.06 10.69 -1.42
CA TYR A 448 -7.66 11.61 -2.40
C TYR A 448 -7.81 11.00 -3.81
N PHE A 449 -7.50 9.73 -4.02
CA PHE A 449 -7.69 9.03 -5.29
C PHE A 449 -9.09 9.29 -5.87
N THR A 450 -10.13 9.28 -5.04
CA THR A 450 -11.53 9.45 -5.44
C THR A 450 -11.76 10.70 -6.31
N TRP A 451 -10.98 11.77 -6.07
CA TRP A 451 -11.10 13.06 -6.79
C TRP A 451 -9.99 13.34 -7.80
N ARG A 452 -9.03 12.42 -7.98
CA ARG A 452 -7.98 12.54 -9.00
C ARG A 452 -8.49 11.96 -10.30
N ASN A 453 -8.77 12.82 -11.30
CA ASN A 453 -9.48 12.42 -12.53
C ASN A 453 -8.71 12.75 -13.82
N THR A 454 -7.85 13.76 -13.83
CA THR A 454 -6.99 14.07 -14.99
C THR A 454 -5.77 13.18 -15.04
N GLY A 455 -5.14 13.05 -16.21
CA GLY A 455 -3.93 12.25 -16.38
C GLY A 455 -2.78 12.70 -15.47
N GLU A 456 -2.56 14.00 -15.35
CA GLU A 456 -1.57 14.61 -14.47
C GLU A 456 -1.88 14.28 -13.00
N GLU A 457 -3.10 14.55 -12.52
CA GLU A 457 -3.48 14.28 -11.14
C GLU A 457 -3.33 12.81 -10.75
N VAL A 458 -3.72 11.88 -11.63
CA VAL A 458 -3.65 10.44 -11.35
C VAL A 458 -2.19 9.98 -11.31
N THR A 459 -1.37 10.36 -12.30
CA THR A 459 0.03 9.92 -12.38
C THR A 459 0.90 10.51 -11.28
N GLU A 460 0.73 11.80 -10.96
CA GLU A 460 1.39 12.44 -9.83
C GLU A 460 1.00 11.75 -8.52
N TYR A 461 -0.29 11.45 -8.32
CA TYR A 461 -0.76 10.83 -7.10
C TYR A 461 -0.27 9.39 -6.94
N LEU A 462 -0.19 8.60 -8.02
CA LEU A 462 0.41 7.27 -8.02
C LEU A 462 1.90 7.33 -7.60
N ALA A 463 2.64 8.29 -8.14
CA ALA A 463 4.05 8.51 -7.78
C ALA A 463 4.20 8.98 -6.31
N GLU A 464 3.34 9.88 -5.85
CA GLU A 464 3.33 10.40 -4.48
C GLU A 464 3.13 9.29 -3.45
N VAL A 465 2.08 8.47 -3.59
CA VAL A 465 1.77 7.42 -2.61
C VAL A 465 2.74 6.24 -2.65
N ALA A 466 3.38 5.99 -3.79
CA ALA A 466 4.41 4.96 -3.95
C ALA A 466 5.80 5.43 -3.48
N GLY A 467 6.04 6.74 -3.40
CA GLY A 467 7.29 7.36 -2.98
C GLY A 467 7.51 7.36 -1.47
N GLU A 468 7.99 8.46 -0.93
CA GLU A 468 8.31 8.61 0.50
C GLU A 468 7.10 8.38 1.42
N GLN A 469 5.89 8.73 0.96
CA GLN A 469 4.67 8.49 1.72
C GLN A 469 4.42 7.00 1.98
N GLY A 470 4.81 6.12 1.07
CA GLY A 470 4.70 4.67 1.22
C GLY A 470 5.45 4.10 2.43
N ALA A 471 6.39 4.85 3.01
CA ALA A 471 7.07 4.47 4.25
C ALA A 471 6.18 4.59 5.49
N VAL A 472 5.20 5.49 5.47
CA VAL A 472 4.37 5.84 6.65
C VAL A 472 2.90 5.51 6.46
N MET A 473 2.38 5.59 5.23
CA MET A 473 0.95 5.42 4.93
C MET A 473 0.77 4.41 3.80
N ARG A 474 -0.09 3.40 4.01
CA ARG A 474 -0.51 2.49 2.94
C ARG A 474 -1.84 2.99 2.38
N PRO A 475 -1.89 3.37 1.10
CA PRO A 475 -3.09 3.91 0.49
C PRO A 475 -4.13 2.82 0.26
N ALA A 476 -5.40 3.13 0.54
CA ALA A 476 -6.56 2.38 0.11
C ALA A 476 -7.33 3.21 -0.92
N PHE A 477 -7.47 2.71 -2.16
CA PHE A 477 -8.14 3.42 -3.23
C PHE A 477 -9.63 3.04 -3.29
N TRP A 478 -10.48 4.04 -3.11
CA TRP A 478 -11.93 3.89 -3.15
C TRP A 478 -12.51 4.76 -4.26
N PRO A 479 -13.09 4.19 -5.33
CA PRO A 479 -13.81 4.96 -6.35
C PRO A 479 -15.06 5.63 -5.81
N THR A 480 -15.79 4.96 -4.91
CA THR A 480 -16.97 5.46 -4.20
C THR A 480 -16.95 4.98 -2.75
N THR A 481 -17.66 5.70 -1.89
CA THR A 481 -18.05 5.27 -0.55
C THR A 481 -19.55 5.53 -0.36
N HIS A 482 -20.11 5.13 0.76
CA HIS A 482 -21.50 5.48 1.09
C HIS A 482 -21.75 7.00 1.20
N ASP A 483 -20.69 7.79 1.42
CA ASP A 483 -20.73 9.26 1.54
C ASP A 483 -20.26 10.00 0.28
N ILE A 484 -19.67 9.30 -0.70
CA ILE A 484 -19.01 9.96 -1.82
C ILE A 484 -19.36 9.28 -3.14
N LEU A 485 -19.96 10.07 -4.02
CA LEU A 485 -20.18 9.76 -5.44
C LEU A 485 -19.61 10.92 -6.28
N PRO A 486 -18.35 10.85 -6.73
CA PRO A 486 -17.69 11.96 -7.40
C PRO A 486 -18.32 12.25 -8.78
N PRO A 487 -18.24 13.52 -9.28
CA PRO A 487 -18.82 13.93 -10.56
C PRO A 487 -18.41 13.06 -11.75
N TYR A 488 -17.18 12.56 -11.74
CA TYR A 488 -16.69 11.65 -12.79
C TYR A 488 -17.59 10.41 -12.94
N LEU A 489 -17.99 9.80 -11.83
CA LEU A 489 -18.87 8.63 -11.84
C LEU A 489 -20.34 8.98 -12.04
N GLN A 490 -20.79 10.17 -11.59
CA GLN A 490 -22.16 10.64 -11.86
C GLN A 490 -22.46 10.71 -13.36
N HIS A 491 -21.45 11.02 -14.18
CA HIS A 491 -21.60 11.27 -15.62
C HIS A 491 -20.94 10.22 -16.51
N GLY A 492 -20.01 9.41 -15.99
CA GLY A 492 -19.20 8.48 -16.79
C GLY A 492 -19.88 7.18 -17.20
N GLY A 493 -21.07 6.88 -16.65
CA GLY A 493 -21.78 5.62 -16.93
C GLY A 493 -20.93 4.37 -16.65
N VAL A 494 -21.23 3.27 -17.33
CA VAL A 494 -20.51 1.98 -17.16
C VAL A 494 -19.02 2.14 -17.41
N ALA A 495 -18.62 2.87 -18.44
CA ALA A 495 -17.20 3.08 -18.77
C ALA A 495 -16.47 3.85 -17.66
N GLY A 496 -17.08 4.88 -17.06
CA GLY A 496 -16.50 5.60 -15.94
C GLY A 496 -16.27 4.72 -14.72
N PHE A 497 -17.21 3.85 -14.38
CA PHE A 497 -17.06 2.84 -13.31
C PHE A 497 -15.95 1.85 -13.65
N ALA A 498 -15.86 1.38 -14.90
CA ALA A 498 -14.80 0.49 -15.34
C ALA A 498 -13.40 1.13 -15.24
N VAL A 499 -13.24 2.39 -15.69
CA VAL A 499 -11.98 3.15 -15.57
C VAL A 499 -11.56 3.26 -14.11
N ARG A 500 -12.47 3.69 -13.23
CA ARG A 500 -12.13 3.91 -11.82
C ARG A 500 -11.83 2.61 -11.08
N ALA A 501 -12.53 1.50 -11.41
CA ALA A 501 -12.23 0.17 -10.87
C ALA A 501 -10.84 -0.31 -11.31
N LEU A 502 -10.50 -0.18 -12.60
CA LEU A 502 -9.18 -0.56 -13.13
C LEU A 502 -8.07 0.23 -12.43
N LEU A 503 -8.20 1.56 -12.36
CA LEU A 503 -7.22 2.42 -11.71
C LEU A 503 -7.08 2.12 -10.20
N ALA A 504 -8.19 1.90 -9.49
CA ALA A 504 -8.13 1.57 -8.07
C ALA A 504 -7.45 0.23 -7.82
N ALA A 505 -7.86 -0.80 -8.57
CA ALA A 505 -7.37 -2.15 -8.41
C ALA A 505 -5.90 -2.32 -8.79
N THR A 506 -5.36 -1.53 -9.72
CA THR A 506 -3.96 -1.65 -10.20
C THR A 506 -3.06 -0.53 -9.70
N GLY A 507 -3.64 0.62 -9.32
CA GLY A 507 -2.92 1.78 -8.79
C GLY A 507 -2.53 1.65 -7.32
N SER A 508 -3.24 0.85 -6.53
CA SER A 508 -2.90 0.56 -5.14
C SER A 508 -3.01 -0.92 -4.80
N PRO A 509 -2.15 -1.45 -3.92
CA PRO A 509 -2.29 -2.82 -3.41
C PRO A 509 -3.57 -3.02 -2.58
N THR A 510 -4.10 -1.97 -1.94
CA THR A 510 -5.39 -2.00 -1.25
C THR A 510 -6.40 -1.13 -1.98
N TRP A 511 -7.58 -1.66 -2.23
CA TRP A 511 -8.69 -0.95 -2.81
C TRP A 511 -10.02 -1.45 -2.29
N GLY A 512 -11.09 -0.69 -2.50
CA GLY A 512 -12.42 -1.10 -2.09
C GLY A 512 -13.52 -0.42 -2.87
N ILE A 513 -14.72 -0.98 -2.78
CA ILE A 513 -15.95 -0.42 -3.35
C ILE A 513 -17.09 -0.43 -2.33
N TYR A 514 -18.01 0.48 -2.52
CA TYR A 514 -19.30 0.48 -1.85
C TYR A 514 -20.31 -0.33 -2.64
N SER A 515 -21.15 -1.09 -1.94
CA SER A 515 -22.27 -1.89 -2.45
C SER A 515 -23.11 -1.11 -3.47
N GLY A 516 -23.45 -1.71 -4.61
CA GLY A 516 -24.14 -1.05 -5.73
C GLY A 516 -23.21 -0.46 -6.79
N TYR A 517 -21.90 -0.53 -6.58
CA TYR A 517 -20.91 -0.15 -7.61
C TYR A 517 -21.09 -1.01 -8.88
N GLU A 518 -21.28 -2.30 -8.71
CA GLU A 518 -21.51 -3.25 -9.80
C GLU A 518 -22.85 -3.02 -10.56
N LEU A 519 -23.77 -2.27 -9.96
CA LEU A 519 -25.02 -1.85 -10.57
C LEU A 519 -24.94 -0.45 -11.21
N VAL A 520 -23.77 0.19 -11.17
CA VAL A 520 -23.55 1.54 -11.70
C VAL A 520 -24.51 2.56 -11.08
N GLU A 521 -24.67 2.51 -9.77
CA GLU A 521 -25.51 3.47 -9.03
C GLU A 521 -24.88 4.85 -9.06
N ASN A 522 -25.23 5.66 -10.07
CA ASN A 522 -24.56 6.91 -10.41
C ASN A 522 -25.40 8.17 -10.22
N VAL A 523 -26.61 8.06 -9.64
CA VAL A 523 -27.49 9.21 -9.48
C VAL A 523 -27.18 9.93 -8.16
N PRO A 524 -26.73 11.20 -8.21
CA PRO A 524 -26.46 11.97 -7.00
C PRO A 524 -27.74 12.55 -6.39
N ARG A 525 -27.69 12.83 -5.09
CA ARG A 525 -28.62 13.73 -4.44
C ARG A 525 -28.36 15.16 -4.96
N PRO A 526 -29.39 15.96 -5.30
CA PRO A 526 -29.20 17.26 -5.91
C PRO A 526 -28.26 18.18 -5.12
N GLY A 527 -27.21 18.67 -5.79
CA GLY A 527 -26.27 19.66 -5.25
C GLY A 527 -25.18 19.12 -4.31
N VAL A 528 -25.05 17.79 -4.18
CA VAL A 528 -24.02 17.16 -3.37
C VAL A 528 -23.40 15.94 -4.05
N GLU A 529 -22.22 15.54 -3.63
CA GLU A 529 -21.50 14.33 -4.12
C GLU A 529 -21.89 13.08 -3.32
N GLU A 530 -23.18 12.91 -3.04
CA GLU A 530 -23.72 11.74 -2.34
C GLU A 530 -24.79 11.08 -3.21
N GLN A 531 -24.93 9.77 -3.11
CA GLN A 531 -25.97 9.06 -3.84
C GLN A 531 -27.37 9.47 -3.36
N ILE A 532 -28.34 9.52 -4.29
CA ILE A 532 -29.75 9.64 -3.94
C ILE A 532 -30.23 8.36 -3.26
N ASP A 533 -31.19 8.49 -2.36
CA ASP A 533 -31.73 7.36 -1.57
C ASP A 533 -30.60 6.59 -0.84
N ASN A 534 -29.70 7.35 -0.24
CA ASN A 534 -28.50 6.83 0.41
C ASN A 534 -28.84 5.92 1.59
N GLU A 535 -28.24 4.75 1.65
CA GLU A 535 -28.41 3.75 2.71
C GLU A 535 -28.07 4.25 4.10
N LYS A 536 -27.32 5.34 4.22
CA LYS A 536 -27.09 6.03 5.49
C LYS A 536 -28.41 6.49 6.15
N TYR A 537 -29.45 6.72 5.36
CA TYR A 537 -30.73 7.26 5.83
C TYR A 537 -31.94 6.38 5.47
N GLU A 538 -31.77 5.39 4.59
CA GLU A 538 -32.87 4.60 4.03
C GLU A 538 -32.52 3.11 3.95
N TYR A 539 -33.51 2.26 3.82
CA TYR A 539 -33.32 0.88 3.36
C TYR A 539 -33.21 0.88 1.84
N ARG A 540 -32.19 0.20 1.30
CA ARG A 540 -31.98 0.09 -0.15
C ARG A 540 -31.76 -1.37 -0.57
N PRO A 541 -32.83 -2.18 -0.64
CA PRO A 541 -32.70 -3.52 -1.22
C PRO A 541 -32.39 -3.41 -2.71
N ARG A 542 -31.44 -4.22 -3.19
CA ARG A 542 -30.97 -4.24 -4.57
C ARG A 542 -31.35 -5.52 -5.26
N ASP A 543 -31.62 -5.45 -6.57
CA ASP A 543 -31.73 -6.62 -7.44
C ASP A 543 -30.35 -6.92 -8.05
N TRP A 544 -29.63 -7.80 -7.41
CA TRP A 544 -28.27 -8.18 -7.80
C TRP A 544 -28.20 -8.94 -9.13
N SER A 545 -29.33 -9.49 -9.64
CA SER A 545 -29.36 -10.19 -10.93
C SER A 545 -29.01 -9.29 -12.12
N GLN A 546 -29.16 -7.98 -11.97
CA GLN A 546 -28.82 -7.01 -13.01
C GLN A 546 -27.31 -6.77 -13.17
N GLY A 547 -26.50 -7.10 -12.16
CA GLY A 547 -25.04 -6.84 -12.16
C GLY A 547 -24.27 -7.60 -13.24
N ASP A 548 -24.69 -8.81 -13.55
CA ASP A 548 -24.04 -9.65 -14.57
C ASP A 548 -24.25 -9.09 -15.98
N ASP A 549 -25.45 -8.54 -16.27
CA ASP A 549 -25.78 -7.95 -17.58
C ASP A 549 -25.02 -6.64 -17.82
N ILE A 550 -24.72 -5.88 -16.77
CA ILE A 550 -23.93 -4.64 -16.84
C ILE A 550 -22.45 -4.92 -17.11
N GLY A 551 -21.93 -6.05 -16.63
CA GLY A 551 -20.56 -6.50 -16.85
C GLY A 551 -19.52 -5.96 -15.83
N ILE A 552 -19.88 -5.04 -14.93
CA ILE A 552 -18.96 -4.51 -13.91
C ILE A 552 -18.58 -5.60 -12.91
N ALA A 553 -19.51 -6.43 -12.44
CA ALA A 553 -19.20 -7.54 -11.52
C ALA A 553 -18.16 -8.50 -12.12
N THR A 554 -18.26 -8.81 -13.42
CA THR A 554 -17.29 -9.62 -14.16
C THR A 554 -15.92 -8.95 -14.23
N LEU A 555 -15.88 -7.63 -14.47
CA LEU A 555 -14.64 -6.86 -14.47
C LEU A 555 -13.98 -6.86 -13.08
N LEU A 556 -14.75 -6.66 -12.00
CA LEU A 556 -14.24 -6.68 -10.62
C LEU A 556 -13.60 -8.02 -10.28
N ARG A 557 -14.28 -9.13 -10.62
CA ARG A 557 -13.73 -10.49 -10.47
C ARG A 557 -12.40 -10.62 -11.22
N ARG A 558 -12.36 -10.22 -12.49
CA ARG A 558 -11.14 -10.33 -13.31
C ARG A 558 -9.99 -9.49 -12.76
N LEU A 559 -10.25 -8.26 -12.34
CA LEU A 559 -9.24 -7.40 -11.73
C LEU A 559 -8.67 -8.02 -10.44
N ASN A 560 -9.50 -8.59 -9.58
CA ASN A 560 -9.05 -9.23 -8.35
C ASN A 560 -8.28 -10.54 -8.63
N GLU A 561 -8.64 -11.32 -9.66
CA GLU A 561 -7.85 -12.47 -10.12
C GLU A 561 -6.46 -12.03 -10.59
N ILE A 562 -6.37 -11.03 -11.47
CA ILE A 562 -5.11 -10.49 -11.99
C ILE A 562 -4.21 -10.02 -10.84
N ARG A 563 -4.77 -9.31 -9.84
CA ARG A 563 -4.03 -8.86 -8.65
C ARG A 563 -3.43 -10.02 -7.84
N ARG A 564 -4.15 -11.13 -7.72
CA ARG A 564 -3.66 -12.34 -7.03
C ARG A 564 -2.58 -13.05 -7.82
N ASP A 565 -2.69 -13.04 -9.14
CA ASP A 565 -1.75 -13.70 -10.05
C ASP A 565 -0.43 -12.91 -10.21
N HIS A 566 -0.41 -11.61 -9.93
CA HIS A 566 0.74 -10.74 -10.13
C HIS A 566 1.28 -10.16 -8.82
N PRO A 567 2.37 -10.72 -8.24
CA PRO A 567 3.07 -10.11 -7.11
C PRO A 567 3.44 -8.64 -7.33
N ALA A 568 3.68 -8.23 -8.57
CA ALA A 568 3.97 -6.83 -8.91
C ALA A 568 2.84 -5.87 -8.54
N LEU A 569 1.56 -6.30 -8.64
CA LEU A 569 0.39 -5.51 -8.23
C LEU A 569 0.14 -5.51 -6.72
N GLN A 570 0.88 -6.31 -5.97
CA GLN A 570 0.77 -6.46 -4.52
C GLN A 570 1.85 -5.67 -3.76
N GLN A 571 2.75 -5.01 -4.51
CA GLN A 571 3.76 -4.09 -3.98
C GLN A 571 3.26 -2.66 -4.03
N LEU A 572 3.77 -1.79 -3.15
CA LEU A 572 3.41 -0.36 -3.17
C LEU A 572 4.46 0.48 -3.89
N ARG A 573 5.76 0.21 -3.66
CA ARG A 573 6.88 1.11 -4.00
C ARG A 573 7.56 0.77 -5.33
N ASN A 574 6.82 0.21 -6.27
CA ASN A 574 7.34 -0.31 -7.54
C ASN A 574 6.61 0.28 -8.77
N VAL A 575 6.09 1.49 -8.64
CA VAL A 575 5.38 2.19 -9.72
C VAL A 575 6.36 2.97 -10.59
N THR A 576 6.23 2.82 -11.90
CA THR A 576 6.89 3.66 -12.90
C THR A 576 5.85 4.28 -13.82
N ILE A 577 5.87 5.58 -14.00
CA ILE A 577 5.00 6.30 -14.93
C ILE A 577 5.67 6.36 -16.30
N HIS A 578 4.92 6.06 -17.35
CA HIS A 578 5.37 6.16 -18.74
C HIS A 578 4.65 7.32 -19.45
N PRO A 579 5.36 8.28 -20.04
CA PRO A 579 4.73 9.38 -20.77
C PRO A 579 3.88 8.88 -21.94
N THR A 580 2.85 9.63 -22.25
CA THR A 580 1.96 9.38 -23.39
C THR A 580 1.82 10.64 -24.24
N THR A 581 1.41 10.51 -25.50
CA THR A 581 1.21 11.65 -26.42
C THR A 581 -0.20 12.24 -26.34
N ASN A 582 -1.04 11.74 -25.45
CA ASN A 582 -2.42 12.18 -25.25
C ASN A 582 -2.77 12.22 -23.76
N ASP A 583 -3.14 13.39 -23.26
CA ASP A 583 -3.45 13.64 -21.84
C ASP A 583 -4.65 12.84 -21.31
N GLN A 584 -5.50 12.31 -22.20
CA GLN A 584 -6.62 11.43 -21.85
C GLN A 584 -6.20 9.97 -21.71
N VAL A 585 -4.95 9.63 -22.00
CA VAL A 585 -4.41 8.27 -21.87
C VAL A 585 -3.24 8.31 -20.91
N ILE A 586 -3.27 7.48 -19.89
CA ILE A 586 -2.13 7.30 -18.97
C ILE A 586 -1.54 5.91 -19.11
N ALA A 587 -0.24 5.82 -18.83
CA ALA A 587 0.46 4.54 -18.78
C ALA A 587 1.37 4.47 -17.55
N TYR A 588 1.33 3.34 -16.85
CA TYR A 588 2.21 3.06 -15.71
C TYR A 588 2.46 1.57 -15.59
N SER A 589 3.61 1.22 -15.03
CA SER A 589 3.97 -0.18 -14.82
C SER A 589 4.33 -0.47 -13.36
N ARG A 590 4.29 -1.77 -13.04
CA ARG A 590 4.77 -2.33 -11.79
C ARG A 590 5.66 -3.52 -12.09
N ARG A 591 6.78 -3.63 -11.40
CA ARG A 591 7.75 -4.70 -11.61
C ARG A 591 8.25 -5.28 -10.28
N VAL A 592 8.34 -6.59 -10.22
CA VAL A 592 9.11 -7.32 -9.20
C VAL A 592 10.14 -8.18 -9.91
N ARG A 593 11.41 -8.00 -9.57
CA ARG A 593 12.52 -8.78 -10.17
C ARG A 593 12.42 -10.25 -9.76
N ALA A 594 12.86 -11.15 -10.63
CA ALA A 594 12.82 -12.59 -10.42
C ALA A 594 13.46 -13.03 -9.08
N GLU A 595 14.53 -12.38 -8.66
CA GLU A 595 15.23 -12.64 -7.40
C GLU A 595 14.37 -12.41 -6.14
N HIS A 596 13.37 -11.53 -6.23
CA HIS A 596 12.47 -11.19 -5.13
C HIS A 596 11.14 -11.97 -5.13
N LEU A 597 10.80 -12.61 -6.24
CA LEU A 597 9.55 -13.33 -6.41
C LEU A 597 9.37 -14.54 -5.47
N PRO A 598 10.43 -15.30 -5.09
CA PRO A 598 10.26 -16.40 -4.15
C PRO A 598 9.67 -15.98 -2.80
N ALA A 599 10.16 -14.88 -2.21
CA ALA A 599 9.63 -14.35 -0.96
C ALA A 599 8.30 -13.61 -1.14
N ALA A 600 8.03 -13.09 -2.35
CA ALA A 600 6.73 -12.49 -2.71
C ALA A 600 5.64 -13.54 -3.08
N GLY A 601 5.88 -14.83 -2.87
CA GLY A 601 4.90 -15.89 -3.04
C GLY A 601 4.98 -16.67 -4.36
N ARG A 602 6.03 -16.46 -5.18
CA ARG A 602 6.29 -17.23 -6.43
C ARG A 602 7.62 -17.98 -6.37
N PRO A 603 7.71 -19.09 -5.65
CA PRO A 603 8.93 -19.89 -5.59
C PRO A 603 9.27 -20.46 -6.98
N GLY A 604 10.57 -20.42 -7.34
CA GLY A 604 11.06 -20.95 -8.63
C GLY A 604 10.83 -20.04 -9.85
N ALA A 605 10.40 -18.81 -9.66
CA ALA A 605 10.31 -17.82 -10.73
C ALA A 605 11.71 -17.51 -11.29
N THR A 606 11.84 -17.53 -12.62
CA THR A 606 13.09 -17.26 -13.36
C THR A 606 13.03 -15.98 -14.19
N GLN A 607 11.84 -15.35 -14.26
CA GLN A 607 11.59 -14.10 -14.98
C GLN A 607 10.90 -13.12 -14.06
N ASP A 608 11.12 -11.84 -14.31
CA ASP A 608 10.45 -10.74 -13.60
C ASP A 608 8.93 -10.81 -13.79
N ASP A 609 8.21 -10.38 -12.78
CA ASP A 609 6.77 -10.11 -12.90
C ASP A 609 6.58 -8.63 -13.23
N ILE A 610 6.09 -8.36 -14.45
CA ILE A 610 5.97 -7.01 -14.99
C ILE A 610 4.55 -6.85 -15.54
N VAL A 611 3.82 -5.87 -14.98
CA VAL A 611 2.48 -5.52 -15.41
C VAL A 611 2.46 -4.05 -15.82
N LEU A 612 1.99 -3.79 -17.04
CA LEU A 612 1.88 -2.46 -17.64
C LEU A 612 0.39 -2.13 -17.85
N MET A 613 -0.07 -1.05 -17.28
CA MET A 613 -1.41 -0.52 -17.46
C MET A 613 -1.40 0.64 -18.46
N VAL A 614 -2.36 0.61 -19.40
CA VAL A 614 -2.63 1.74 -20.31
C VAL A 614 -4.12 2.01 -20.27
N VAL A 615 -4.53 3.20 -19.83
CA VAL A 615 -5.92 3.50 -19.48
C VAL A 615 -6.39 4.77 -20.19
N ASN A 616 -7.55 4.67 -20.84
CA ASN A 616 -8.30 5.82 -21.35
C ASN A 616 -9.11 6.43 -20.20
N LEU A 617 -8.86 7.70 -19.88
CA LEU A 617 -9.56 8.43 -18.82
C LEU A 617 -10.86 9.09 -19.29
N ASP A 618 -11.10 9.18 -20.61
CA ASP A 618 -12.34 9.69 -21.17
C ASP A 618 -13.38 8.56 -21.29
N PRO A 619 -14.43 8.53 -20.47
CA PRO A 619 -15.42 7.46 -20.50
C PRO A 619 -16.38 7.55 -21.70
N HIS A 620 -16.28 8.59 -22.52
CA HIS A 620 -17.23 8.88 -23.59
C HIS A 620 -16.68 8.69 -25.00
N HIS A 621 -15.36 8.91 -25.17
CA HIS A 621 -14.76 8.93 -26.51
C HIS A 621 -13.57 7.99 -26.63
N THR A 622 -13.43 7.41 -27.80
CA THR A 622 -12.23 6.67 -28.19
C THR A 622 -11.02 7.60 -28.13
N GLN A 623 -9.96 7.18 -27.46
CA GLN A 623 -8.71 7.90 -27.39
C GLN A 623 -7.58 7.06 -28.02
N GLU A 624 -6.67 7.78 -28.67
CA GLU A 624 -5.49 7.22 -29.32
C GLU A 624 -4.23 7.87 -28.76
N SER A 625 -3.19 7.08 -28.56
CA SER A 625 -1.93 7.58 -28.01
C SER A 625 -0.75 6.71 -28.39
N THR A 626 0.43 7.29 -28.43
CA THR A 626 1.69 6.56 -28.38
C THR A 626 2.21 6.59 -26.94
N VAL A 627 2.59 5.43 -26.41
CA VAL A 627 3.20 5.29 -25.09
C VAL A 627 4.72 5.34 -25.24
N LEU A 628 5.40 6.15 -24.44
CA LEU A 628 6.85 6.27 -24.41
C LEU A 628 7.39 5.42 -23.26
N LEU A 629 7.75 4.16 -23.53
CA LEU A 629 8.11 3.21 -22.49
C LEU A 629 9.52 3.47 -21.94
N ASP A 630 9.64 3.52 -20.63
CA ASP A 630 10.91 3.39 -19.93
C ASP A 630 11.31 1.91 -19.91
N LEU A 631 12.17 1.52 -20.86
CA LEU A 631 12.59 0.14 -21.04
C LEU A 631 13.46 -0.36 -19.89
N GLU A 632 14.26 0.51 -19.26
CA GLU A 632 15.12 0.16 -18.13
C GLU A 632 14.26 -0.19 -16.91
N ALA A 633 13.27 0.63 -16.61
CA ALA A 633 12.33 0.35 -15.55
C ALA A 633 11.57 -0.96 -15.77
N LEU A 634 11.23 -1.27 -17.03
CA LEU A 634 10.62 -2.55 -17.40
C LEU A 634 11.63 -3.72 -17.43
N GLY A 635 12.94 -3.46 -17.27
CA GLY A 635 13.98 -4.48 -17.37
C GLY A 635 14.16 -5.02 -18.79
N LEU A 636 13.74 -4.27 -19.78
CA LEU A 636 13.85 -4.60 -21.20
C LEU A 636 15.08 -3.93 -21.81
N ARG A 637 15.75 -4.64 -22.69
CA ARG A 637 16.85 -4.09 -23.46
C ARG A 637 16.48 -4.08 -24.94
N LYS A 638 16.51 -2.89 -25.53
CA LYS A 638 16.34 -2.76 -26.98
C LYS A 638 17.55 -3.41 -27.69
N PRO A 639 17.35 -4.31 -28.65
CA PRO A 639 18.44 -4.83 -29.49
C PRO A 639 19.07 -3.71 -30.35
N ASP A 640 20.38 -3.77 -30.54
CA ASP A 640 21.16 -2.69 -31.22
C ASP A 640 20.78 -2.51 -32.70
N ASP A 641 20.23 -3.54 -33.33
CA ASP A 641 19.89 -3.63 -34.75
C ASP A 641 18.40 -3.39 -35.05
N VAL A 642 17.59 -3.01 -34.06
CA VAL A 642 16.16 -2.83 -34.23
C VAL A 642 15.78 -1.36 -34.07
N GLU A 643 15.47 -0.69 -35.22
CA GLU A 643 14.78 0.62 -35.21
C GLU A 643 13.28 0.37 -35.19
N ASP A 644 12.56 0.94 -34.21
CA ASP A 644 11.08 0.98 -34.07
C ASP A 644 10.28 -0.32 -34.38
N GLN A 645 10.95 -1.47 -34.46
CA GLN A 645 10.28 -2.77 -34.63
C GLN A 645 9.93 -3.38 -33.27
N PRO A 646 8.88 -4.20 -33.21
CA PRO A 646 8.55 -4.97 -32.02
C PRO A 646 9.70 -5.93 -31.64
N PHE A 647 10.02 -5.96 -30.33
CA PHE A 647 11.08 -6.84 -29.79
C PHE A 647 10.68 -7.52 -28.47
N PHE A 648 9.45 -7.34 -28.01
CA PHE A 648 8.86 -8.08 -26.89
C PHE A 648 7.37 -8.27 -27.13
N THR A 649 6.75 -9.11 -26.32
CA THR A 649 5.31 -9.38 -26.38
C THR A 649 4.63 -8.88 -25.11
N VAL A 650 3.43 -8.32 -25.24
CA VAL A 650 2.54 -8.05 -24.12
C VAL A 650 1.30 -8.92 -24.26
N HIS A 651 0.82 -9.45 -23.13
CA HIS A 651 -0.42 -10.21 -23.06
C HIS A 651 -1.44 -9.43 -22.23
N ASP A 652 -2.56 -9.06 -22.82
CA ASP A 652 -3.62 -8.34 -22.11
C ASP A 652 -4.45 -9.30 -21.26
N GLU A 653 -4.31 -9.20 -19.98
CA GLU A 653 -4.99 -10.03 -18.99
C GLU A 653 -6.53 -9.83 -18.98
N LEU A 654 -7.02 -8.69 -19.50
CA LEU A 654 -8.47 -8.44 -19.60
C LEU A 654 -9.11 -9.13 -20.80
N SER A 655 -8.48 -9.00 -21.99
CA SER A 655 -9.03 -9.54 -23.25
C SER A 655 -8.46 -10.89 -23.64
N GLY A 656 -7.35 -11.33 -23.05
CA GLY A 656 -6.60 -12.51 -23.43
C GLY A 656 -5.83 -12.36 -24.75
N THR A 657 -5.72 -11.16 -25.31
CA THR A 657 -5.04 -10.89 -26.58
C THR A 657 -3.57 -10.56 -26.36
N SER A 658 -2.71 -11.01 -27.25
CA SER A 658 -1.27 -10.69 -27.24
C SER A 658 -0.91 -9.74 -28.36
N TYR A 659 0.01 -8.82 -28.06
CA TYR A 659 0.50 -7.82 -29.01
C TYR A 659 2.02 -7.80 -29.04
N PRO A 660 2.64 -7.73 -30.25
CA PRO A 660 4.07 -7.46 -30.37
C PRO A 660 4.33 -5.97 -30.23
N TRP A 661 5.17 -5.57 -29.25
CA TRP A 661 5.46 -4.17 -28.95
C TRP A 661 6.94 -3.83 -29.08
N GLY A 662 7.21 -2.54 -29.35
CA GLY A 662 8.53 -1.91 -29.30
C GLY A 662 8.56 -0.84 -28.21
N ALA A 663 9.53 0.08 -28.30
CA ALA A 663 9.72 1.15 -27.30
C ALA A 663 8.57 2.20 -27.29
N HIS A 664 7.88 2.38 -28.43
CA HIS A 664 6.87 3.40 -28.63
C HIS A 664 5.58 2.80 -29.21
N PRO A 665 4.86 1.92 -28.47
CA PRO A 665 3.66 1.30 -28.98
C PRO A 665 2.53 2.32 -29.13
N TYR A 666 1.78 2.21 -30.23
CA TYR A 666 0.53 2.91 -30.44
C TYR A 666 -0.62 2.10 -29.85
N VAL A 667 -1.53 2.79 -29.18
CA VAL A 667 -2.76 2.24 -28.59
C VAL A 667 -3.98 3.01 -29.06
N ARG A 668 -5.10 2.31 -29.22
CA ARG A 668 -6.43 2.88 -29.45
C ARG A 668 -7.40 2.22 -28.49
N LEU A 669 -7.99 3.00 -27.61
CA LEU A 669 -8.86 2.56 -26.52
C LEU A 669 -10.27 3.13 -26.70
N ASP A 670 -11.22 2.24 -26.98
CA ASP A 670 -12.63 2.58 -27.12
C ASP A 670 -13.38 2.24 -25.81
N PRO A 671 -13.91 3.20 -25.08
CA PRO A 671 -14.54 2.98 -23.77
C PRO A 671 -15.81 2.12 -23.85
N GLN A 672 -16.40 1.96 -25.04
CA GLN A 672 -17.54 1.06 -25.23
C GLN A 672 -17.12 -0.40 -25.43
N VAL A 673 -15.83 -0.65 -25.64
CA VAL A 673 -15.26 -2.00 -25.85
C VAL A 673 -14.38 -2.38 -24.67
N GLN A 674 -13.37 -1.55 -24.36
CA GLN A 674 -12.42 -1.75 -23.29
C GLN A 674 -11.75 -0.44 -22.91
N VAL A 675 -11.89 -0.03 -21.67
CA VAL A 675 -11.41 1.27 -21.16
C VAL A 675 -9.90 1.34 -21.00
N GLY A 676 -9.23 0.21 -20.96
CA GLY A 676 -7.77 0.13 -20.79
C GLY A 676 -7.26 -1.30 -20.88
N HIS A 677 -5.96 -1.42 -20.94
CA HIS A 677 -5.24 -2.69 -20.93
C HIS A 677 -4.55 -2.94 -19.60
N VAL A 678 -4.52 -4.18 -19.16
CA VAL A 678 -3.65 -4.68 -18.08
C VAL A 678 -2.74 -5.74 -18.71
N LEU A 679 -1.53 -5.34 -19.01
CA LEU A 679 -0.60 -6.06 -19.88
C LEU A 679 0.49 -6.75 -19.07
N LYS A 680 0.52 -8.07 -19.10
CA LYS A 680 1.71 -8.83 -18.69
C LYS A 680 2.79 -8.68 -19.74
N VAL A 681 3.96 -8.19 -19.36
CA VAL A 681 5.11 -8.07 -20.26
C VAL A 681 5.87 -9.39 -20.30
N VAL A 682 6.09 -9.90 -21.50
CA VAL A 682 6.85 -11.12 -21.74
C VAL A 682 8.10 -10.73 -22.57
N PRO A 683 9.29 -10.69 -21.92
CA PRO A 683 10.55 -10.47 -22.63
C PRO A 683 10.77 -11.53 -23.71
N ALA A 684 11.46 -11.15 -24.81
CA ALA A 684 11.75 -12.05 -25.92
C ALA A 684 12.72 -13.17 -25.52
#